data_373800ac64015859d3d8723888cc39f7
#
_entry.id   373800ac64015859d3d8723888cc39f7
#
_cell.length_a   1.000
_cell.length_b   1.000
_cell.length_c   1.000
_cell.angle_alpha   90.00
_cell.angle_beta   90.00
_cell.angle_gamma   90.00
#
_symmetry.space_group_name_H-M   'P 1'
#
loop_
_entity.id
_entity.type
_entity.pdbx_description
1 polymer ?
#
loop_
_entity_poly.entity_id
_entity_poly.type
_entity_poly.pdbx_seq_one_letter_code
_entity_poly.pdbx_strand_id
1 'polypeptide(L)'
;MTSLNVGEDDIERDPSTSSTVDDKSINVDNKLETLDDDHLLRSIADDMIGHNVPFQSPFGVKAQCYADYTASGKPLESIEQFMRTNVMPTYGNTHTTTSVTGLQTTAFRDEARHIIARAVNACESKDVVLFAGQGCTSAIQKFITALGIGTSKRLRLSSKRPVVFTGPYAHHSNLLPWRESIAADIVEIPEANGGELDMKELERQLKHYSGRKLKIGTFTAASNLTGILVDVDEISRLLHSHGALACWDYATCAPYMPIDMNPSDPMTYKDAIFFSGHKFIGGPGSPGVLVVKKMHMKNEVPTMPGGGTVVFVTEKGQSYLTDTVEREEGGTPDILGSIRLGLAFALKQRVGAKKIMDRERCHVQRVRESLSGNKHIVLLGRQSDNIDQLPIFSLMIRYGDRFLHHNFVCALLNDLFGIQARGGCQCAGPFGARLLGVSKDNTIALGNASAKKDEVVKPGVVRMSFPYFTDDAEVKYILDAVHFLADHGWKILPQYEFDTHSAAWHHKSQAKDNLPTKNCLHELHFFDNNTSSSSSVLDEPIRSISTHRRENLEQAAFQADACIKEAALLAFFPEGQKVLKDHEDLRWFVYPYEVVSDQKKYGDKAPLTDKIIGPCQPHLYLEDAMNHIWDGIPSMSKLKRSRMGRLMLRHYMSTS
;
A
#
# COMPACT_ATOMS: atom_id res chain seq x y z
N MET A 1 18.15 31.97 47.31
CA MET A 1 17.58 32.01 48.67
C MET A 1 16.67 33.21 48.75
N THR A 2 15.38 33.00 48.71
CA THR A 2 14.30 33.69 49.44
C THR A 2 12.99 33.09 48.90
N SER A 3 12.44 32.24 49.70
CA SER A 3 11.13 31.62 49.56
C SER A 3 10.03 32.69 49.79
N LEU A 4 9.10 32.80 48.86
CA LEU A 4 7.81 33.43 49.10
C LEU A 4 6.76 32.32 49.16
N ASN A 5 6.30 32.04 50.39
CA ASN A 5 5.08 31.33 50.69
C ASN A 5 3.90 32.23 50.29
N VAL A 6 3.04 31.77 49.44
CA VAL A 6 1.70 32.31 49.24
C VAL A 6 0.71 31.23 49.68
N GLY A 7 -0.14 31.66 50.66
CA GLY A 7 -1.09 30.79 51.34
C GLY A 7 -2.17 30.20 50.41
N GLU A 8 -2.61 29.03 50.79
CA GLU A 8 -3.76 28.33 50.31
C GLU A 8 -5.01 29.11 50.74
N ASP A 9 -5.75 29.71 49.79
CA ASP A 9 -7.13 30.11 49.99
C ASP A 9 -8.02 29.09 49.27
N ASP A 10 -8.70 28.32 50.07
CA ASP A 10 -9.75 27.39 49.67
C ASP A 10 -10.91 28.14 48.99
N ILE A 11 -11.05 28.04 47.69
CA ILE A 11 -12.27 28.40 46.98
C ILE A 11 -13.09 27.11 46.81
N GLU A 12 -14.06 26.92 47.72
CA GLU A 12 -15.15 25.94 47.53
C GLU A 12 -15.84 26.16 46.19
N ARG A 13 -15.73 25.22 45.29
CA ARG A 13 -16.55 25.13 44.08
C ARG A 13 -17.81 24.36 44.38
N ASP A 14 -18.95 25.04 44.28
CA ASP A 14 -20.29 24.50 44.30
C ASP A 14 -20.46 23.35 43.26
N PRO A 15 -20.86 22.13 43.66
CA PRO A 15 -20.99 20.98 42.76
C PRO A 15 -22.32 20.93 41.97
N SER A 16 -23.03 22.03 41.78
CA SER A 16 -24.40 22.00 41.22
C SER A 16 -24.57 22.57 39.80
N THR A 17 -23.56 22.54 38.94
CA THR A 17 -23.76 22.77 37.51
C THR A 17 -23.10 21.69 36.65
N SER A 18 -23.55 20.44 36.86
CA SER A 18 -23.45 19.44 35.82
C SER A 18 -24.54 19.72 34.78
N SER A 19 -24.23 20.46 33.72
CA SER A 19 -25.05 20.45 32.53
C SER A 19 -24.93 19.04 31.95
N THR A 20 -25.89 18.19 32.28
CA THR A 20 -26.22 16.99 31.52
C THR A 20 -26.52 17.45 30.10
N VAL A 21 -25.52 17.34 29.20
CA VAL A 21 -25.80 17.28 27.77
C VAL A 21 -26.67 16.04 27.63
N ASP A 22 -27.95 16.23 27.44
CA ASP A 22 -28.88 15.18 27.07
C ASP A 22 -28.23 14.38 25.95
N ASP A 23 -27.98 13.11 26.25
CA ASP A 23 -27.62 12.07 25.30
C ASP A 23 -28.83 11.83 24.39
N LYS A 24 -29.15 12.84 23.57
CA LYS A 24 -29.93 12.64 22.37
C LYS A 24 -29.01 11.91 21.43
N SER A 25 -28.91 10.60 21.66
CA SER A 25 -28.54 9.66 20.60
C SER A 25 -29.31 10.12 19.37
N ILE A 26 -28.59 10.77 18.45
CA ILE A 26 -29.07 11.00 17.09
C ILE A 26 -29.29 9.61 16.56
N ASN A 27 -30.55 9.19 16.64
CA ASN A 27 -31.01 7.93 16.09
C ASN A 27 -30.96 8.08 14.56
N VAL A 28 -29.79 7.91 13.98
CA VAL A 28 -29.54 7.86 12.53
C VAL A 28 -30.18 6.60 11.94
N ASP A 29 -30.68 5.70 12.79
CA ASP A 29 -31.21 4.40 12.41
C ASP A 29 -32.64 4.36 11.90
N ASN A 30 -33.37 5.47 11.81
CA ASN A 30 -34.76 5.43 11.39
C ASN A 30 -35.06 6.41 10.24
N LYS A 31 -34.60 6.13 9.04
CA LYS A 31 -35.23 6.38 7.72
C LYS A 31 -34.30 6.14 6.55
N LEU A 32 -33.58 5.04 6.55
CA LEU A 32 -32.94 4.57 5.31
C LEU A 32 -33.49 3.18 5.06
N GLU A 33 -34.42 3.09 4.11
CA GLU A 33 -34.84 1.86 3.49
C GLU A 33 -33.61 0.96 3.30
N THR A 34 -33.74 -0.32 3.63
CA THR A 34 -32.74 -1.34 3.38
C THR A 34 -32.53 -1.43 1.87
N LEU A 35 -31.60 -0.59 1.35
CA LEU A 35 -31.10 -0.77 0.00
C LEU A 35 -30.52 -2.19 -0.08
N ASP A 36 -30.94 -2.94 -1.07
CA ASP A 36 -30.35 -4.22 -1.39
C ASP A 36 -28.81 -4.05 -1.41
N ASP A 37 -28.10 -5.00 -0.84
CA ASP A 37 -26.67 -4.96 -0.64
C ASP A 37 -25.88 -4.71 -1.94
N ASP A 38 -26.35 -5.28 -3.05
CA ASP A 38 -25.76 -5.05 -4.37
C ASP A 38 -26.03 -3.62 -4.87
N HIS A 39 -27.12 -3.00 -4.48
CA HIS A 39 -27.40 -1.62 -4.82
C HIS A 39 -26.42 -0.66 -4.14
N LEU A 40 -26.10 -0.88 -2.85
CA LEU A 40 -25.13 -0.04 -2.13
C LEU A 40 -23.73 -0.10 -2.77
N LEU A 41 -23.26 -1.29 -3.15
CA LEU A 41 -21.95 -1.45 -3.80
C LEU A 41 -21.91 -0.78 -5.18
N ARG A 42 -22.97 -0.91 -5.98
CA ARG A 42 -23.10 -0.20 -7.26
C ARG A 42 -23.12 1.31 -7.06
N SER A 43 -23.87 1.79 -6.06
CA SER A 43 -23.92 3.22 -5.74
C SER A 43 -22.53 3.79 -5.41
N ILE A 44 -21.66 3.03 -4.72
CA ILE A 44 -20.27 3.45 -4.45
C ILE A 44 -19.47 3.54 -5.76
N ALA A 45 -19.62 2.57 -6.65
CA ALA A 45 -18.92 2.58 -7.94
C ALA A 45 -19.37 3.75 -8.83
N ASP A 46 -20.68 4.03 -8.86
CA ASP A 46 -21.28 5.12 -9.65
C ASP A 46 -20.96 6.51 -9.06
N ASP A 47 -20.77 6.60 -7.74
CA ASP A 47 -20.42 7.83 -7.02
C ASP A 47 -18.93 8.19 -7.13
N MET A 48 -18.13 7.32 -7.74
CA MET A 48 -16.68 7.49 -7.79
C MET A 48 -16.26 8.54 -8.82
N ILE A 49 -15.62 9.62 -8.37
CA ILE A 49 -15.10 10.65 -9.25
C ILE A 49 -13.97 10.09 -10.11
N GLY A 50 -14.13 10.23 -11.42
CA GLY A 50 -13.15 9.77 -12.41
C GLY A 50 -13.31 8.29 -12.82
N HIS A 51 -14.40 7.62 -12.44
CA HIS A 51 -14.71 6.29 -12.94
C HIS A 51 -15.14 6.36 -14.41
N ASN A 52 -14.53 5.54 -15.26
CA ASN A 52 -14.78 5.47 -16.70
C ASN A 52 -14.57 6.79 -17.49
N VAL A 53 -13.83 7.75 -16.93
CA VAL A 53 -13.50 9.00 -17.65
C VAL A 53 -12.67 8.68 -18.90
N PRO A 54 -13.05 9.20 -20.08
CA PRO A 54 -12.30 8.98 -21.31
C PRO A 54 -10.97 9.71 -21.31
N PHE A 55 -9.96 9.09 -21.91
CA PHE A 55 -8.66 9.70 -22.19
C PHE A 55 -8.09 9.23 -23.53
N GLN A 56 -7.22 10.01 -24.13
CA GLN A 56 -6.55 9.68 -25.39
C GLN A 56 -5.34 8.79 -25.13
N SER A 57 -5.27 7.63 -25.79
CA SER A 57 -4.11 6.75 -25.84
C SER A 57 -3.53 6.65 -27.25
N PRO A 58 -2.35 6.04 -27.47
CA PRO A 58 -1.83 5.74 -28.80
C PRO A 58 -2.78 4.87 -29.65
N PHE A 59 -3.65 4.09 -29.01
CA PHE A 59 -4.61 3.18 -29.65
C PHE A 59 -6.05 3.71 -29.60
N GLY A 60 -6.23 5.05 -29.58
CA GLY A 60 -7.53 5.69 -29.54
C GLY A 60 -8.02 6.02 -28.12
N VAL A 61 -9.28 6.46 -28.02
CA VAL A 61 -9.89 6.83 -26.74
C VAL A 61 -10.11 5.60 -25.88
N LYS A 62 -9.77 5.68 -24.61
CA LYS A 62 -9.97 4.63 -23.60
C LYS A 62 -10.75 5.18 -22.40
N ALA A 63 -11.55 4.31 -21.77
CA ALA A 63 -12.19 4.59 -20.49
C ALA A 63 -11.24 4.24 -19.34
N GLN A 64 -11.10 5.12 -18.37
CA GLN A 64 -10.28 4.86 -17.18
C GLN A 64 -10.88 3.73 -16.34
N CYS A 65 -10.11 2.64 -16.15
CA CYS A 65 -10.41 1.53 -15.27
C CYS A 65 -9.32 1.46 -14.18
N TYR A 66 -9.63 1.89 -12.96
CA TYR A 66 -8.62 2.05 -11.92
C TYR A 66 -8.44 0.77 -11.10
N ALA A 67 -7.25 0.19 -11.14
CA ALA A 67 -6.89 -1.06 -10.46
C ALA A 67 -5.74 -0.91 -9.44
N ASP A 68 -5.39 0.32 -9.02
CA ASP A 68 -4.29 0.59 -8.08
C ASP A 68 -4.77 1.11 -6.71
N TYR A 69 -5.91 0.62 -6.20
CA TYR A 69 -6.50 1.03 -4.92
C TYR A 69 -5.59 0.77 -3.71
N THR A 70 -4.69 -0.18 -3.79
CA THR A 70 -3.67 -0.41 -2.74
C THR A 70 -2.74 0.80 -2.57
N ALA A 71 -2.55 1.60 -3.60
CA ALA A 71 -1.76 2.83 -3.53
C ALA A 71 -2.56 3.99 -2.95
N SER A 72 -3.79 4.22 -3.45
CA SER A 72 -4.70 5.26 -2.97
C SER A 72 -6.14 4.91 -3.36
N GLY A 73 -7.10 5.26 -2.52
CA GLY A 73 -8.52 5.26 -2.90
C GLY A 73 -8.83 6.29 -3.97
N LYS A 74 -10.09 6.34 -4.39
CA LYS A 74 -10.65 7.37 -5.28
C LYS A 74 -11.60 8.26 -4.49
N PRO A 75 -11.75 9.54 -4.84
CA PRO A 75 -12.74 10.42 -4.21
C PRO A 75 -14.16 10.01 -4.60
N LEU A 76 -15.13 10.36 -3.77
CA LEU A 76 -16.56 10.14 -4.00
C LEU A 76 -17.29 11.48 -4.09
N GLU A 77 -18.19 11.61 -5.08
CA GLU A 77 -18.97 12.84 -5.30
C GLU A 77 -19.81 13.20 -4.07
N SER A 78 -20.45 12.21 -3.44
CA SER A 78 -21.25 12.42 -2.23
C SER A 78 -20.45 13.00 -1.08
N ILE A 79 -19.21 12.54 -0.85
CA ILE A 79 -18.32 13.06 0.19
C ILE A 79 -17.85 14.48 -0.19
N GLU A 80 -17.38 14.70 -1.42
CA GLU A 80 -16.88 16.02 -1.84
C GLU A 80 -18.02 17.05 -1.88
N GLN A 81 -19.23 16.65 -2.26
CA GLN A 81 -20.41 17.51 -2.18
C GLN A 81 -20.73 17.87 -0.73
N PHE A 82 -20.73 16.90 0.20
CA PHE A 82 -20.92 17.18 1.62
C PHE A 82 -19.85 18.16 2.14
N MET A 83 -18.60 17.95 1.80
CA MET A 83 -17.51 18.86 2.16
C MET A 83 -17.77 20.29 1.65
N ARG A 84 -18.18 20.42 0.39
CA ARG A 84 -18.46 21.71 -0.25
C ARG A 84 -19.68 22.43 0.32
N THR A 85 -20.76 21.70 0.62
CA THR A 85 -22.05 22.30 1.00
C THR A 85 -22.25 22.45 2.50
N ASN A 86 -21.64 21.61 3.33
CA ASN A 86 -21.85 21.57 4.78
C ASN A 86 -20.60 21.99 5.57
N VAL A 87 -19.41 21.60 5.13
CA VAL A 87 -18.18 21.85 5.89
C VAL A 87 -17.55 23.19 5.51
N MET A 88 -17.30 23.42 4.21
CA MET A 88 -16.59 24.64 3.75
C MET A 88 -17.32 25.95 4.07
N PRO A 89 -18.66 26.07 4.02
CA PRO A 89 -19.33 27.32 4.34
C PRO A 89 -19.15 27.79 5.78
N THR A 90 -18.89 26.84 6.70
CA THR A 90 -18.64 27.12 8.11
C THR A 90 -17.18 26.94 8.51
N TYR A 91 -16.28 26.83 7.52
CA TYR A 91 -14.86 26.60 7.79
C TYR A 91 -14.23 27.77 8.55
N GLY A 92 -13.52 27.45 9.60
CA GLY A 92 -12.65 28.33 10.36
C GLY A 92 -11.48 27.54 10.95
N ASN A 93 -10.48 28.23 11.50
CA ASN A 93 -9.40 27.52 12.20
C ASN A 93 -9.93 26.89 13.49
N THR A 94 -9.36 25.76 13.88
CA THR A 94 -9.53 25.14 15.20
C THR A 94 -8.85 25.95 16.30
N HIS A 95 -8.89 25.50 17.56
CA HIS A 95 -8.34 26.18 18.75
C HIS A 95 -9.10 27.45 19.16
N THR A 96 -10.34 27.63 18.70
CA THR A 96 -11.24 28.68 19.17
C THR A 96 -12.69 28.19 19.16
N THR A 97 -13.41 28.48 20.22
CA THR A 97 -14.83 28.15 20.37
C THR A 97 -15.70 29.41 20.43
N THR A 98 -15.10 30.60 20.31
CA THR A 98 -15.78 31.89 20.43
C THR A 98 -16.47 32.33 19.14
N SER A 99 -16.07 31.81 17.99
CA SER A 99 -16.71 32.08 16.71
C SER A 99 -17.50 30.85 16.23
N VAL A 100 -18.60 31.09 15.53
CA VAL A 100 -19.41 30.00 14.94
C VAL A 100 -18.59 29.09 14.05
N THR A 101 -17.71 29.67 13.22
CA THR A 101 -16.87 28.90 12.29
C THR A 101 -15.84 28.05 13.02
N GLY A 102 -15.13 28.59 14.01
CA GLY A 102 -14.15 27.83 14.81
C GLY A 102 -14.80 26.70 15.60
N LEU A 103 -15.96 26.99 16.26
CA LEU A 103 -16.71 25.99 17.00
C LEU A 103 -17.19 24.85 16.11
N GLN A 104 -17.81 25.17 14.96
CA GLN A 104 -18.33 24.15 14.05
C GLN A 104 -17.23 23.29 13.45
N THR A 105 -16.11 23.91 13.05
CA THR A 105 -14.97 23.19 12.48
C THR A 105 -14.33 22.25 13.52
N THR A 106 -14.21 22.70 14.77
CA THR A 106 -13.70 21.86 15.87
C THR A 106 -14.63 20.68 16.09
N ALA A 107 -15.94 20.92 16.16
CA ALA A 107 -16.94 19.86 16.35
C ALA A 107 -16.89 18.79 15.24
N PHE A 108 -16.83 19.18 13.97
CA PHE A 108 -16.68 18.23 12.86
C PHE A 108 -15.42 17.37 12.98
N ARG A 109 -14.33 17.98 13.38
CA ARG A 109 -13.05 17.28 13.52
C ARG A 109 -13.06 16.30 14.69
N ASP A 110 -13.66 16.67 15.80
CA ASP A 110 -13.80 15.81 16.97
C ASP A 110 -14.78 14.66 16.69
N GLU A 111 -15.86 14.92 15.97
CA GLU A 111 -16.77 13.89 15.49
C GLU A 111 -16.05 12.88 14.59
N ALA A 112 -15.24 13.34 13.64
CA ALA A 112 -14.42 12.46 12.80
C ALA A 112 -13.48 11.57 13.63
N ARG A 113 -12.87 12.13 14.68
CA ARG A 113 -12.02 11.39 15.63
C ARG A 113 -12.81 10.32 16.38
N HIS A 114 -14.01 10.64 16.86
CA HIS A 114 -14.89 9.71 17.56
C HIS A 114 -15.40 8.58 16.65
N ILE A 115 -15.74 8.90 15.38
CA ILE A 115 -16.11 7.88 14.39
C ILE A 115 -14.96 6.88 14.21
N ILE A 116 -13.74 7.37 14.04
CA ILE A 116 -12.56 6.51 13.88
C ILE A 116 -12.31 5.69 15.16
N ALA A 117 -12.36 6.33 16.33
CA ALA A 117 -12.14 5.65 17.61
C ALA A 117 -13.10 4.47 17.80
N ARG A 118 -14.41 4.71 17.58
CA ARG A 118 -15.44 3.65 17.65
C ARG A 118 -15.19 2.55 16.61
N ALA A 119 -14.85 2.94 15.38
CA ALA A 119 -14.63 2.00 14.28
C ALA A 119 -13.47 1.02 14.52
N VAL A 120 -12.50 1.40 15.33
CA VAL A 120 -11.33 0.57 15.67
C VAL A 120 -11.39 0.02 17.11
N ASN A 121 -12.53 0.12 17.78
CA ASN A 121 -12.70 -0.29 19.18
C ASN A 121 -11.66 0.33 20.12
N ALA A 122 -11.35 1.62 19.93
CA ALA A 122 -10.47 2.37 20.83
C ALA A 122 -11.24 2.81 22.08
N CYS A 123 -10.64 2.60 23.25
CA CYS A 123 -11.20 2.97 24.56
C CYS A 123 -10.71 4.37 24.94
N GLU A 124 -11.58 5.34 25.02
CA GLU A 124 -11.22 6.74 25.28
C GLU A 124 -10.37 6.94 26.56
N SER A 125 -10.62 6.16 27.62
CA SER A 125 -9.81 6.23 28.84
C SER A 125 -8.40 5.68 28.70
N LYS A 126 -8.14 4.79 27.72
CA LYS A 126 -6.87 4.09 27.54
C LYS A 126 -6.14 4.46 26.25
N ASP A 127 -6.89 4.84 25.23
CA ASP A 127 -6.39 5.05 23.88
C ASP A 127 -6.52 6.50 23.45
N VAL A 128 -5.72 6.91 22.49
CA VAL A 128 -5.83 8.21 21.82
C VAL A 128 -5.71 8.02 20.32
N VAL A 129 -6.54 8.74 19.57
CA VAL A 129 -6.50 8.84 18.10
C VAL A 129 -5.84 10.15 17.74
N LEU A 130 -4.74 10.10 17.00
CA LEU A 130 -3.96 11.25 16.54
C LEU A 130 -3.93 11.30 15.01
N PHE A 131 -4.22 12.45 14.45
CA PHE A 131 -4.02 12.71 13.04
C PHE A 131 -2.55 13.07 12.77
N ALA A 132 -1.98 12.51 11.72
CA ALA A 132 -0.57 12.66 11.39
C ALA A 132 -0.39 12.92 9.89
N GLY A 133 0.29 13.99 9.51
CA GLY A 133 0.36 14.54 8.16
C GLY A 133 0.42 13.54 7.00
N GLN A 134 1.59 12.98 6.71
CA GLN A 134 1.84 12.19 5.50
C GLN A 134 1.53 10.69 5.68
N GLY A 135 0.28 10.36 5.95
CA GLY A 135 -0.18 8.98 6.05
C GLY A 135 0.50 8.18 7.17
N CYS A 136 0.54 6.87 7.00
CA CYS A 136 1.13 5.93 7.95
C CYS A 136 2.59 6.26 8.30
N THR A 137 3.37 6.80 7.37
CA THR A 137 4.77 7.19 7.60
C THR A 137 4.90 8.20 8.74
N SER A 138 4.07 9.27 8.73
CA SER A 138 4.07 10.27 9.80
C SER A 138 3.55 9.72 11.13
N ALA A 139 2.58 8.81 11.08
CA ALA A 139 2.04 8.15 12.28
C ALA A 139 3.13 7.31 12.98
N ILE A 140 3.88 6.51 12.23
CA ILE A 140 4.99 5.71 12.76
C ILE A 140 6.11 6.60 13.30
N GLN A 141 6.50 7.65 12.55
CA GLN A 141 7.54 8.59 12.99
C GLN A 141 7.15 9.31 14.27
N LYS A 142 5.87 9.71 14.40
CA LYS A 142 5.33 10.31 15.61
C LYS A 142 5.48 9.36 16.81
N PHE A 143 5.10 8.09 16.64
CA PHE A 143 5.21 7.08 17.69
C PHE A 143 6.67 6.82 18.12
N ILE A 144 7.59 6.65 17.16
CA ILE A 144 9.04 6.50 17.43
C ILE A 144 9.56 7.68 18.25
N THR A 145 9.17 8.90 17.89
CA THR A 145 9.58 10.13 18.59
C THR A 145 9.00 10.18 20.00
N ALA A 146 7.72 9.85 20.17
CA ALA A 146 7.05 9.82 21.48
C ALA A 146 7.69 8.79 22.44
N LEU A 147 8.15 7.65 21.90
CA LEU A 147 8.92 6.66 22.68
C LEU A 147 10.33 7.13 23.06
N GLY A 148 10.78 8.28 22.57
CA GLY A 148 12.10 8.84 22.85
C GLY A 148 13.26 8.09 22.20
N ILE A 149 12.98 7.25 21.18
CA ILE A 149 14.00 6.44 20.51
C ILE A 149 14.48 7.05 19.17
N GLY A 150 13.94 8.19 18.77
CA GLY A 150 14.18 8.79 17.45
C GLY A 150 15.55 9.45 17.26
N THR A 151 16.13 10.13 18.26
CA THR A 151 17.30 11.00 18.03
C THR A 151 18.35 11.05 19.16
N SER A 152 18.15 10.40 20.30
CA SER A 152 19.05 10.55 21.44
C SER A 152 20.38 9.80 21.26
N LYS A 153 21.46 10.53 21.09
CA LYS A 153 22.84 10.00 21.07
C LYS A 153 23.26 9.28 22.37
N ARG A 154 22.46 9.35 23.44
CA ARG A 154 22.78 8.80 24.78
C ARG A 154 22.59 7.28 24.89
N LEU A 155 21.86 6.62 23.99
CA LEU A 155 21.57 5.17 24.04
C LEU A 155 22.59 4.29 23.29
N ARG A 156 23.84 4.68 23.19
CA ARG A 156 24.88 3.93 22.47
C ARG A 156 25.38 2.66 23.16
N LEU A 157 25.01 2.41 24.42
CA LEU A 157 25.39 1.17 25.12
C LEU A 157 24.51 0.01 24.66
N SER A 158 25.10 -0.99 24.03
CA SER A 158 24.41 -2.11 23.36
C SER A 158 23.33 -2.80 24.21
N SER A 159 23.55 -2.97 25.50
CA SER A 159 22.61 -3.64 26.42
C SER A 159 21.36 -2.85 26.78
N LYS A 160 21.34 -1.54 26.52
CA LYS A 160 20.22 -0.64 26.87
C LYS A 160 19.37 -0.21 25.67
N ARG A 161 19.79 -0.58 24.48
CA ARG A 161 19.08 -0.21 23.24
C ARG A 161 17.78 -0.98 23.11
N PRO A 162 16.70 -0.39 22.61
CA PRO A 162 15.51 -1.11 22.19
C PRO A 162 15.85 -2.16 21.14
N VAL A 163 15.07 -3.21 21.06
CA VAL A 163 15.06 -4.12 19.91
C VAL A 163 13.70 -4.03 19.23
N VAL A 164 13.71 -4.00 17.91
CA VAL A 164 12.53 -3.92 17.07
C VAL A 164 12.46 -5.17 16.20
N PHE A 165 11.38 -5.91 16.33
CA PHE A 165 11.05 -7.05 15.47
C PHE A 165 10.12 -6.58 14.38
N THR A 166 10.47 -6.85 13.13
CA THR A 166 9.66 -6.51 11.95
C THR A 166 9.39 -7.78 11.13
N GLY A 167 8.30 -7.79 10.39
CA GLY A 167 7.91 -8.96 9.61
C GLY A 167 8.45 -8.94 8.17
N PRO A 168 8.27 -10.04 7.45
CA PRO A 168 8.76 -10.16 6.09
C PRO A 168 8.07 -9.21 5.11
N TYR A 169 6.84 -8.78 5.40
CA TYR A 169 6.01 -7.95 4.51
C TYR A 169 6.14 -6.45 4.75
N ALA A 170 7.11 -6.01 5.54
CA ALA A 170 7.21 -4.62 5.97
C ALA A 170 7.33 -3.66 4.78
N HIS A 171 6.41 -2.71 4.73
CA HIS A 171 6.52 -1.56 3.84
C HIS A 171 7.68 -0.65 4.29
N HIS A 172 8.32 0.06 3.37
CA HIS A 172 9.43 0.97 3.70
C HIS A 172 9.07 1.98 4.82
N SER A 173 7.82 2.43 4.89
CA SER A 173 7.34 3.32 5.96
C SER A 173 7.38 2.68 7.36
N ASN A 174 7.23 1.35 7.44
CA ASN A 174 7.33 0.60 8.70
C ASN A 174 8.66 -0.15 8.86
N LEU A 175 9.65 0.17 8.06
CA LEU A 175 11.00 -0.40 8.14
C LEU A 175 12.07 0.69 8.31
N LEU A 176 12.11 1.68 7.41
CA LEU A 176 13.17 2.67 7.37
C LEU A 176 13.22 3.56 8.62
N PRO A 177 12.09 4.10 9.16
CA PRO A 177 12.15 4.93 10.36
C PRO A 177 12.72 4.19 11.58
N TRP A 178 12.50 2.89 11.67
CA TRP A 178 13.07 2.05 12.72
C TRP A 178 14.56 1.82 12.52
N ARG A 179 15.01 1.59 11.27
CA ARG A 179 16.44 1.42 10.94
C ARG A 179 17.25 2.70 11.22
N GLU A 180 16.66 3.87 10.91
CA GLU A 180 17.27 5.18 11.16
C GLU A 180 17.13 5.62 12.61
N SER A 181 16.26 4.99 13.40
CA SER A 181 16.16 5.25 14.84
C SER A 181 17.40 4.75 15.56
N ILE A 182 17.54 5.15 16.84
CA ILE A 182 18.61 4.64 17.70
C ILE A 182 18.36 3.20 18.14
N ALA A 183 17.18 2.66 17.91
CA ALA A 183 16.93 1.23 18.07
C ALA A 183 18.03 0.50 17.29
N ALA A 184 18.90 -0.15 17.99
CA ALA A 184 20.11 -0.67 17.40
C ALA A 184 19.90 -1.97 16.66
N ASP A 185 19.02 -2.77 17.23
CA ASP A 185 18.87 -4.12 16.79
C ASP A 185 17.49 -4.21 16.11
N ILE A 186 17.51 -4.18 14.77
CA ILE A 186 16.34 -4.48 13.96
C ILE A 186 16.43 -5.96 13.58
N VAL A 187 15.46 -6.72 14.01
CA VAL A 187 15.36 -8.17 13.77
C VAL A 187 14.23 -8.41 12.79
N GLU A 188 14.56 -8.75 11.55
CA GLU A 188 13.59 -9.15 10.56
C GLU A 188 13.25 -10.63 10.77
N ILE A 189 11.99 -10.93 11.02
CA ILE A 189 11.47 -12.28 11.14
C ILE A 189 11.15 -12.78 9.73
N PRO A 190 11.72 -13.92 9.31
CA PRO A 190 11.51 -14.44 7.96
C PRO A 190 10.11 -15.03 7.78
N GLU A 191 9.85 -15.45 6.55
CA GLU A 191 8.72 -16.30 6.21
C GLU A 191 9.03 -17.75 6.57
N ALA A 192 8.03 -18.46 7.10
CA ALA A 192 8.04 -19.92 7.16
C ALA A 192 7.89 -20.54 5.77
N ASN A 193 8.07 -21.84 5.64
CA ASN A 193 8.01 -22.55 4.35
C ASN A 193 6.68 -22.38 3.60
N GLY A 194 5.58 -22.10 4.31
CA GLY A 194 4.28 -21.82 3.70
C GLY A 194 4.08 -20.36 3.27
N GLY A 195 5.04 -19.48 3.51
CA GLY A 195 4.95 -18.04 3.21
C GLY A 195 4.28 -17.21 4.30
N GLU A 196 3.91 -17.81 5.45
CA GLU A 196 3.48 -17.08 6.65
C GLU A 196 4.69 -16.54 7.42
N LEU A 197 4.42 -15.65 8.39
CA LEU A 197 5.44 -15.24 9.35
C LEU A 197 5.94 -16.47 10.14
N ASP A 198 7.26 -16.63 10.28
CA ASP A 198 7.83 -17.71 11.10
C ASP A 198 7.66 -17.41 12.58
N MET A 199 6.58 -17.96 13.17
CA MET A 199 6.25 -17.80 14.59
C MET A 199 7.29 -18.43 15.51
N LYS A 200 7.93 -19.53 15.08
CA LYS A 200 8.98 -20.19 15.88
C LYS A 200 10.24 -19.33 15.94
N GLU A 201 10.59 -18.72 14.82
CA GLU A 201 11.71 -17.79 14.77
C GLU A 201 11.42 -16.53 15.57
N LEU A 202 10.20 -15.97 15.49
CA LEU A 202 9.79 -14.84 16.32
C LEU A 202 9.95 -15.17 17.81
N GLU A 203 9.42 -16.31 18.26
CA GLU A 203 9.55 -16.73 19.66
C GLU A 203 11.00 -16.92 20.08
N ARG A 204 11.83 -17.53 19.22
CA ARG A 204 13.27 -17.71 19.45
C ARG A 204 13.98 -16.38 19.65
N GLN A 205 13.68 -15.40 18.81
CA GLN A 205 14.27 -14.05 18.89
C GLN A 205 13.78 -13.30 20.13
N LEU A 206 12.50 -13.39 20.47
CA LEU A 206 11.95 -12.78 21.70
C LEU A 206 12.65 -13.34 22.96
N LYS A 207 12.92 -14.65 23.00
CA LYS A 207 13.69 -15.29 24.07
C LYS A 207 15.15 -14.82 24.09
N HIS A 208 15.79 -14.71 22.94
CA HIS A 208 17.16 -14.21 22.80
C HIS A 208 17.32 -12.79 23.35
N TYR A 209 16.36 -11.92 23.09
CA TYR A 209 16.36 -10.52 23.55
C TYR A 209 15.59 -10.31 24.87
N SER A 210 15.35 -11.37 25.67
CA SER A 210 14.58 -11.27 26.92
C SER A 210 15.12 -10.25 27.91
N GLY A 211 16.45 -10.04 27.95
CA GLY A 211 17.11 -9.04 28.82
C GLY A 211 16.94 -7.57 28.38
N ARG A 212 16.35 -7.29 27.22
CA ARG A 212 16.12 -5.90 26.75
C ARG A 212 14.89 -5.30 27.42
N LYS A 213 15.03 -4.06 27.91
CA LYS A 213 13.95 -3.36 28.62
C LYS A 213 12.78 -2.99 27.70
N LEU A 214 13.09 -2.57 26.47
CA LEU A 214 12.10 -2.19 25.47
C LEU A 214 12.25 -3.10 24.26
N LYS A 215 11.22 -3.90 24.03
CA LYS A 215 11.04 -4.77 22.88
C LYS A 215 9.79 -4.32 22.14
N ILE A 216 9.88 -4.16 20.84
CA ILE A 216 8.79 -3.65 19.99
C ILE A 216 8.62 -4.62 18.83
N GLY A 217 7.44 -5.23 18.71
CA GLY A 217 7.01 -5.88 17.48
C GLY A 217 6.28 -4.85 16.63
N THR A 218 6.73 -4.62 15.41
CA THR A 218 6.08 -3.73 14.45
C THR A 218 5.85 -4.48 13.14
N PHE A 219 4.64 -5.00 12.99
CA PHE A 219 4.29 -5.90 11.89
C PHE A 219 3.25 -5.25 10.97
N THR A 220 3.19 -5.74 9.75
CA THR A 220 2.19 -5.33 8.75
C THR A 220 1.04 -6.32 8.78
N ALA A 221 -0.19 -5.83 8.98
CA ALA A 221 -1.38 -6.69 9.08
C ALA A 221 -1.77 -7.33 7.74
N ALA A 222 -1.42 -6.68 6.61
CA ALA A 222 -1.61 -7.24 5.27
C ALA A 222 -0.50 -6.80 4.32
N SER A 223 0.02 -7.73 3.53
CA SER A 223 1.01 -7.45 2.51
C SER A 223 0.45 -6.53 1.41
N ASN A 224 1.14 -5.43 1.13
CA ASN A 224 0.78 -4.55 0.02
C ASN A 224 1.19 -5.08 -1.36
N LEU A 225 1.95 -6.17 -1.42
CA LEU A 225 2.32 -6.87 -2.67
C LEU A 225 1.38 -8.02 -2.99
N THR A 226 1.07 -8.84 -2.00
CA THR A 226 0.38 -10.11 -2.22
C THR A 226 -1.01 -10.19 -1.56
N GLY A 227 -1.40 -9.17 -0.80
CA GLY A 227 -2.66 -9.16 -0.06
C GLY A 227 -2.72 -10.11 1.14
N ILE A 228 -1.72 -10.97 1.35
CA ILE A 228 -1.70 -11.96 2.44
C ILE A 228 -1.95 -11.27 3.78
N LEU A 229 -2.93 -11.78 4.51
CA LEU A 229 -3.27 -11.35 5.87
C LEU A 229 -2.43 -12.08 6.90
N VAL A 230 -2.22 -11.44 8.03
CA VAL A 230 -1.44 -11.96 9.15
C VAL A 230 -2.36 -12.16 10.35
N ASP A 231 -2.16 -13.21 11.12
CA ASP A 231 -2.89 -13.39 12.40
C ASP A 231 -2.38 -12.39 13.44
N VAL A 232 -3.06 -11.24 13.46
CA VAL A 232 -2.73 -10.11 14.33
C VAL A 232 -2.83 -10.50 15.81
N ASP A 233 -3.82 -11.30 16.18
CA ASP A 233 -4.10 -11.64 17.57
C ASP A 233 -3.10 -12.67 18.10
N GLU A 234 -2.77 -13.70 17.32
CA GLU A 234 -1.76 -14.70 17.70
C GLU A 234 -0.39 -14.05 17.90
N ILE A 235 0.03 -13.20 16.97
CA ILE A 235 1.32 -12.50 17.07
C ILE A 235 1.33 -11.52 18.25
N SER A 236 0.24 -10.75 18.45
CA SER A 236 0.14 -9.84 19.61
C SER A 236 0.25 -10.59 20.93
N ARG A 237 -0.43 -11.73 21.06
CA ARG A 237 -0.34 -12.59 22.24
C ARG A 237 1.08 -13.06 22.50
N LEU A 238 1.78 -13.50 21.45
CA LEU A 238 3.17 -13.93 21.57
C LEU A 238 4.09 -12.77 22.00
N LEU A 239 3.92 -11.60 21.42
CA LEU A 239 4.69 -10.40 21.78
C LEU A 239 4.48 -10.03 23.26
N HIS A 240 3.22 -9.94 23.70
CA HIS A 240 2.88 -9.58 25.08
C HIS A 240 3.35 -10.63 26.10
N SER A 241 3.30 -11.92 25.76
CA SER A 241 3.82 -12.99 26.64
C SER A 241 5.32 -12.84 26.92
N HIS A 242 6.04 -12.16 26.04
CA HIS A 242 7.46 -11.83 26.20
C HIS A 242 7.71 -10.36 26.62
N GLY A 243 6.67 -9.61 26.98
CA GLY A 243 6.76 -8.20 27.38
C GLY A 243 7.25 -7.27 26.26
N ALA A 244 6.89 -7.57 25.01
CA ALA A 244 7.12 -6.73 23.86
C ALA A 244 5.84 -5.99 23.47
N LEU A 245 5.97 -4.77 22.94
CA LEU A 245 4.84 -4.01 22.41
C LEU A 245 4.35 -4.62 21.10
N ALA A 246 3.04 -4.66 20.90
CA ALA A 246 2.38 -5.09 19.67
C ALA A 246 1.91 -3.89 18.86
N CYS A 247 2.69 -3.49 17.84
CA CYS A 247 2.42 -2.35 16.98
C CYS A 247 2.11 -2.84 15.55
N TRP A 248 1.08 -2.24 14.92
CA TRP A 248 0.53 -2.77 13.69
C TRP A 248 0.37 -1.74 12.60
N ASP A 249 0.95 -2.03 11.44
CA ASP A 249 0.72 -1.28 10.20
C ASP A 249 -0.49 -1.85 9.46
N TYR A 250 -1.59 -1.12 9.52
CA TYR A 250 -2.85 -1.42 8.83
C TYR A 250 -3.00 -0.66 7.51
N ALA A 251 -1.96 0.03 7.02
CA ALA A 251 -2.10 0.91 5.87
C ALA A 251 -2.69 0.22 4.62
N THR A 252 -2.43 -1.07 4.42
CA THR A 252 -2.97 -1.83 3.28
C THR A 252 -4.41 -2.25 3.50
N CYS A 253 -4.77 -2.65 4.72
CA CYS A 253 -6.03 -3.36 4.99
C CYS A 253 -7.05 -2.56 5.80
N ALA A 254 -6.68 -1.40 6.36
CA ALA A 254 -7.61 -0.56 7.12
C ALA A 254 -8.91 -0.21 6.35
N PRO A 255 -8.88 0.00 5.01
CA PRO A 255 -10.12 0.24 4.26
C PRO A 255 -11.07 -0.95 4.22
N TYR A 256 -10.60 -2.17 4.47
CA TYR A 256 -11.31 -3.42 4.14
C TYR A 256 -11.66 -4.25 5.37
N MET A 257 -10.67 -4.61 6.20
CA MET A 257 -10.87 -5.52 7.33
C MET A 257 -11.29 -4.81 8.62
N PRO A 258 -11.89 -5.53 9.58
CA PRO A 258 -12.14 -4.99 10.92
C PRO A 258 -10.81 -4.70 11.62
N ILE A 259 -10.80 -3.68 12.47
CA ILE A 259 -9.67 -3.33 13.33
C ILE A 259 -10.17 -3.31 14.77
N ASP A 260 -9.51 -4.02 15.66
CA ASP A 260 -9.87 -4.08 17.07
C ASP A 260 -8.65 -3.75 17.95
N MET A 261 -8.66 -2.55 18.55
CA MET A 261 -7.61 -2.12 19.49
C MET A 261 -7.66 -2.87 20.81
N ASN A 262 -8.85 -3.32 21.23
CA ASN A 262 -9.11 -3.89 22.54
C ASN A 262 -9.98 -5.14 22.44
N PRO A 263 -9.45 -6.24 21.85
CA PRO A 263 -10.16 -7.51 21.83
C PRO A 263 -10.50 -8.01 23.22
N SER A 264 -11.43 -8.96 23.30
CA SER A 264 -11.85 -9.56 24.58
C SER A 264 -10.73 -10.32 25.29
N ASP A 265 -9.79 -10.92 24.53
CA ASP A 265 -8.59 -11.52 25.11
C ASP A 265 -7.60 -10.40 25.50
N PRO A 266 -7.29 -10.26 26.80
CA PRO A 266 -6.42 -9.19 27.29
C PRO A 266 -4.96 -9.32 26.85
N MET A 267 -4.57 -10.42 26.19
CA MET A 267 -3.22 -10.58 25.63
C MET A 267 -3.11 -10.20 24.16
N THR A 268 -4.22 -9.82 23.50
CA THR A 268 -4.25 -9.53 22.06
C THR A 268 -4.54 -8.07 21.72
N TYR A 269 -4.57 -7.19 22.74
CA TYR A 269 -4.71 -5.74 22.49
C TYR A 269 -3.54 -5.21 21.64
N LYS A 270 -3.73 -4.07 21.01
CA LYS A 270 -2.68 -3.40 20.22
C LYS A 270 -2.14 -2.21 21.02
N ASP A 271 -0.81 -2.08 21.10
CA ASP A 271 -0.17 -0.92 21.72
C ASP A 271 -0.25 0.30 20.83
N ALA A 272 -0.12 0.10 19.52
CA ALA A 272 -0.28 1.13 18.51
C ALA A 272 -0.75 0.53 17.19
N ILE A 273 -1.58 1.26 16.45
CA ILE A 273 -1.93 0.97 15.06
C ILE A 273 -1.69 2.20 14.20
N PHE A 274 -1.27 1.95 12.96
CA PHE A 274 -0.94 2.99 11.99
C PHE A 274 -1.67 2.73 10.69
N PHE A 275 -2.25 3.77 10.07
CA PHE A 275 -2.82 3.65 8.74
C PHE A 275 -2.87 4.99 7.99
N SER A 276 -3.21 4.92 6.70
CA SER A 276 -3.26 6.06 5.78
C SER A 276 -4.68 6.33 5.35
N GLY A 277 -5.21 7.52 5.65
CA GLY A 277 -6.58 7.90 5.31
C GLY A 277 -6.85 7.91 3.80
N HIS A 278 -5.88 8.38 2.99
CA HIS A 278 -6.02 8.48 1.54
C HIS A 278 -6.26 7.15 0.82
N LYS A 279 -6.08 6.00 1.49
CA LYS A 279 -6.32 4.67 0.90
C LYS A 279 -7.78 4.21 0.98
N PHE A 280 -8.58 4.84 1.82
CA PHE A 280 -10.02 4.60 1.85
C PHE A 280 -10.69 5.14 0.59
N ILE A 281 -11.75 4.47 0.14
CA ILE A 281 -12.63 5.06 -0.85
C ILE A 281 -13.26 6.32 -0.25
N GLY A 282 -13.27 7.43 -0.99
CA GLY A 282 -13.65 8.76 -0.46
C GLY A 282 -12.56 9.43 0.39
N GLY A 283 -11.40 8.79 0.60
CA GLY A 283 -10.33 9.26 1.47
C GLY A 283 -9.18 10.09 0.87
N PRO A 284 -9.03 10.28 -0.45
CA PRO A 284 -7.96 11.13 -0.99
C PRO A 284 -7.91 12.51 -0.33
N GLY A 285 -6.70 12.97 0.00
CA GLY A 285 -6.51 14.22 0.75
C GLY A 285 -6.65 14.08 2.27
N SER A 286 -6.80 12.87 2.81
CA SER A 286 -6.88 12.64 4.25
C SER A 286 -5.52 12.34 4.88
N PRO A 287 -5.31 12.70 6.17
CA PRO A 287 -4.07 12.46 6.89
C PRO A 287 -3.84 10.98 7.21
N GLY A 288 -2.67 10.68 7.75
CA GLY A 288 -2.41 9.44 8.47
C GLY A 288 -3.05 9.43 9.84
N VAL A 289 -3.18 8.25 10.42
CA VAL A 289 -3.73 8.07 11.77
C VAL A 289 -2.81 7.19 12.59
N LEU A 290 -2.57 7.63 13.82
CA LEU A 290 -1.98 6.86 14.90
C LEU A 290 -3.07 6.65 15.96
N VAL A 291 -3.42 5.39 16.23
CA VAL A 291 -4.19 5.06 17.44
C VAL A 291 -3.25 4.34 18.40
N VAL A 292 -3.12 4.83 19.61
CA VAL A 292 -2.07 4.37 20.53
C VAL A 292 -2.55 4.38 21.97
N LYS A 293 -2.05 3.44 22.79
CA LYS A 293 -2.25 3.44 24.24
C LYS A 293 -1.66 4.71 24.85
N LYS A 294 -2.44 5.49 25.59
CA LYS A 294 -2.00 6.72 26.28
C LYS A 294 -0.77 6.51 27.13
N MET A 295 -0.60 5.30 27.68
CA MET A 295 0.57 4.95 28.48
C MET A 295 1.91 5.03 27.73
N HIS A 296 1.91 5.04 26.42
CA HIS A 296 3.11 5.20 25.58
C HIS A 296 3.38 6.65 25.16
N MET A 297 2.45 7.57 25.44
CA MET A 297 2.53 8.99 25.08
C MET A 297 2.92 9.85 26.30
N LYS A 298 3.99 9.46 27.00
CA LYS A 298 4.46 10.12 28.24
C LYS A 298 5.49 11.23 28.00
N ASN A 299 5.78 11.53 26.75
CA ASN A 299 6.70 12.58 26.38
C ASN A 299 6.14 13.96 26.83
N GLU A 300 6.91 14.68 27.64
CA GLU A 300 6.55 16.03 28.10
C GLU A 300 6.64 17.05 26.96
N VAL A 301 7.66 16.91 26.12
CA VAL A 301 7.83 17.73 24.91
C VAL A 301 7.11 17.02 23.76
N PRO A 302 6.19 17.72 23.05
CA PRO A 302 5.47 17.10 21.92
C PRO A 302 6.43 16.63 20.83
N THR A 303 5.98 15.66 20.05
CA THR A 303 6.76 15.12 18.93
C THR A 303 7.04 16.18 17.85
N MET A 304 6.19 17.20 17.78
CA MET A 304 6.34 18.36 16.90
C MET A 304 5.96 19.63 17.68
N PRO A 305 6.89 20.27 18.39
CA PRO A 305 6.64 21.50 19.13
C PRO A 305 6.21 22.64 18.20
N GLY A 306 5.13 23.34 18.55
CA GLY A 306 4.61 24.44 17.72
C GLY A 306 3.43 25.15 18.36
N GLY A 307 2.81 26.06 17.62
CA GLY A 307 1.60 26.74 18.06
C GLY A 307 0.48 25.75 18.39
N GLY A 308 -0.35 26.06 19.37
CA GLY A 308 -1.44 25.20 19.84
C GLY A 308 -1.02 24.07 20.80
N THR A 309 0.29 23.84 21.03
CA THR A 309 0.77 22.77 21.92
C THR A 309 1.17 23.25 23.32
N VAL A 310 1.12 24.55 23.56
CA VAL A 310 1.67 25.21 24.75
C VAL A 310 0.56 25.83 25.61
N VAL A 311 0.73 25.76 26.91
CA VAL A 311 -0.05 26.53 27.87
C VAL A 311 0.43 27.99 27.89
N PHE A 312 1.75 28.17 27.95
CA PHE A 312 2.35 29.49 28.01
C PHE A 312 3.82 29.46 27.52
N VAL A 313 4.26 30.54 26.88
CA VAL A 313 5.63 30.74 26.44
C VAL A 313 6.17 32.05 27.01
N THR A 314 7.34 31.99 27.60
CA THR A 314 8.09 33.16 28.11
C THR A 314 9.33 33.38 27.25
N GLU A 315 10.07 34.46 27.51
CA GLU A 315 11.35 34.71 26.85
C GLU A 315 12.39 33.58 27.09
N LYS A 316 12.27 32.85 28.19
CA LYS A 316 13.29 31.87 28.64
C LYS A 316 12.79 30.43 28.72
N GLY A 317 11.50 30.16 28.49
CA GLY A 317 10.95 28.82 28.65
C GLY A 317 9.49 28.72 28.22
N GLN A 318 9.02 27.51 28.18
CA GLN A 318 7.64 27.16 27.78
C GLN A 318 7.10 26.04 28.64
N SER A 319 5.78 25.97 28.73
CA SER A 319 5.04 24.82 29.27
C SER A 319 4.06 24.28 28.24
N TYR A 320 4.02 22.97 28.10
CA TYR A 320 3.18 22.28 27.12
C TYR A 320 1.85 21.82 27.74
N LEU A 321 0.85 21.66 26.89
CA LEU A 321 -0.47 21.15 27.27
C LEU A 321 -0.37 19.70 27.79
N THR A 322 -1.22 19.37 28.75
CA THR A 322 -1.28 18.01 29.33
C THR A 322 -2.13 17.07 28.52
N ASP A 323 -3.19 17.57 27.85
CA ASP A 323 -3.96 16.77 26.92
C ASP A 323 -3.09 16.23 25.78
N THR A 324 -3.22 14.95 25.51
CA THR A 324 -2.35 14.28 24.53
C THR A 324 -2.66 14.70 23.10
N VAL A 325 -3.93 14.91 22.76
CA VAL A 325 -4.33 15.32 21.41
C VAL A 325 -3.84 16.72 21.12
N GLU A 326 -4.14 17.66 21.99
CA GLU A 326 -3.74 19.07 21.83
C GLU A 326 -2.22 19.21 21.82
N ARG A 327 -1.52 18.49 22.71
CA ARG A 327 -0.06 18.51 22.77
C ARG A 327 0.59 17.92 21.49
N GLU A 328 0.04 16.87 20.92
CA GLU A 328 0.66 16.15 19.81
C GLU A 328 0.26 16.62 18.42
N GLU A 329 -0.80 17.40 18.28
CA GLU A 329 -1.27 17.91 17.00
C GLU A 329 -0.95 19.41 16.83
N GLY A 330 0.33 19.77 16.98
CA GLY A 330 0.82 21.14 16.87
C GLY A 330 0.69 21.75 15.49
N GLY A 331 0.46 23.07 15.45
CA GLY A 331 0.18 23.84 14.23
C GLY A 331 -1.27 23.67 13.78
N THR A 332 -1.68 24.40 12.74
CA THR A 332 -3.00 24.18 12.13
C THR A 332 -3.01 22.78 11.47
N PRO A 333 -3.84 21.85 11.95
CA PRO A 333 -3.86 20.49 11.44
C PRO A 333 -4.51 20.43 10.06
N ASP A 334 -4.43 19.27 9.40
CA ASP A 334 -5.23 18.98 8.21
C ASP A 334 -6.72 18.82 8.59
N ILE A 335 -7.41 19.94 8.68
CA ILE A 335 -8.79 20.03 9.15
C ILE A 335 -9.71 19.31 8.18
N LEU A 336 -9.70 19.73 6.91
CA LEU A 336 -10.61 19.18 5.89
C LEU A 336 -10.33 17.70 5.63
N GLY A 337 -9.06 17.31 5.58
CA GLY A 337 -8.68 15.91 5.40
C GLY A 337 -9.11 15.01 6.55
N SER A 338 -9.06 15.50 7.80
CA SER A 338 -9.52 14.71 8.95
C SER A 338 -11.04 14.51 8.96
N ILE A 339 -11.82 15.52 8.57
CA ILE A 339 -13.28 15.43 8.43
C ILE A 339 -13.64 14.45 7.30
N ARG A 340 -13.00 14.58 6.14
CA ARG A 340 -13.16 13.64 5.01
C ARG A 340 -12.89 12.20 5.42
N LEU A 341 -11.86 11.96 6.22
CA LEU A 341 -11.56 10.63 6.74
C LEU A 341 -12.66 10.09 7.64
N GLY A 342 -13.25 10.92 8.51
CA GLY A 342 -14.40 10.55 9.31
C GLY A 342 -15.58 10.06 8.45
N LEU A 343 -15.89 10.77 7.35
CA LEU A 343 -16.91 10.38 6.38
C LEU A 343 -16.58 9.06 5.68
N ALA A 344 -15.34 8.87 5.25
CA ALA A 344 -14.89 7.62 4.62
C ALA A 344 -14.97 6.42 5.59
N PHE A 345 -14.67 6.62 6.87
CA PHE A 345 -14.86 5.58 7.90
C PHE A 345 -16.34 5.29 8.15
N ALA A 346 -17.20 6.31 8.20
CA ALA A 346 -18.65 6.12 8.34
C ALA A 346 -19.21 5.29 7.16
N LEU A 347 -18.75 5.56 5.93
CA LEU A 347 -19.11 4.76 4.76
C LEU A 347 -18.68 3.29 4.92
N LYS A 348 -17.43 3.04 5.32
CA LYS A 348 -16.93 1.68 5.58
C LYS A 348 -17.80 0.95 6.62
N GLN A 349 -18.16 1.62 7.71
CA GLN A 349 -19.01 1.03 8.74
C GLN A 349 -20.42 0.72 8.23
N ARG A 350 -20.99 1.61 7.40
CA ARG A 350 -22.29 1.39 6.76
C ARG A 350 -22.30 0.16 5.85
N VAL A 351 -21.23 -0.05 5.07
CA VAL A 351 -21.09 -1.26 4.25
C VAL A 351 -20.93 -2.50 5.13
N GLY A 352 -20.17 -2.38 6.21
CA GLY A 352 -19.89 -3.45 7.17
C GLY A 352 -18.69 -4.31 6.79
N ALA A 353 -17.73 -4.43 7.73
CA ALA A 353 -16.47 -5.12 7.47
C ALA A 353 -16.66 -6.60 7.07
N LYS A 354 -17.67 -7.30 7.63
CA LYS A 354 -17.96 -8.69 7.25
C LYS A 354 -18.32 -8.79 5.77
N LYS A 355 -19.25 -7.95 5.30
CA LYS A 355 -19.68 -7.92 3.89
C LYS A 355 -18.52 -7.58 2.96
N ILE A 356 -17.69 -6.59 3.33
CA ILE A 356 -16.48 -6.24 2.59
C ILE A 356 -15.60 -7.47 2.42
N MET A 357 -15.26 -8.14 3.52
CA MET A 357 -14.36 -9.30 3.49
C MET A 357 -14.95 -10.48 2.71
N ASP A 358 -16.26 -10.74 2.83
CA ASP A 358 -16.91 -11.82 2.08
C ASP A 358 -16.86 -11.53 0.56
N ARG A 359 -17.08 -10.28 0.14
CA ARG A 359 -16.98 -9.89 -1.29
C ARG A 359 -15.54 -9.96 -1.79
N GLU A 360 -14.57 -9.53 -1.00
CA GLU A 360 -13.16 -9.60 -1.36
C GLU A 360 -12.66 -11.05 -1.49
N ARG A 361 -13.12 -11.97 -0.65
CA ARG A 361 -12.82 -13.42 -0.80
C ARG A 361 -13.34 -13.97 -2.13
N CYS A 362 -14.53 -13.54 -2.57
CA CYS A 362 -15.05 -13.92 -3.89
C CYS A 362 -14.13 -13.44 -5.02
N HIS A 363 -13.63 -12.20 -4.92
CA HIS A 363 -12.67 -11.67 -5.90
C HIS A 363 -11.33 -12.42 -5.85
N VAL A 364 -10.82 -12.74 -4.67
CA VAL A 364 -9.59 -13.53 -4.50
C VAL A 364 -9.72 -14.87 -5.22
N GLN A 365 -10.80 -15.61 -4.96
CA GLN A 365 -11.04 -16.90 -5.59
C GLN A 365 -11.09 -16.77 -7.12
N ARG A 366 -11.92 -15.86 -7.64
CA ARG A 366 -12.10 -15.66 -9.08
C ARG A 366 -10.80 -15.30 -9.79
N VAL A 367 -10.02 -14.37 -9.25
CA VAL A 367 -8.76 -13.92 -9.85
C VAL A 367 -7.74 -15.06 -9.84
N ARG A 368 -7.62 -15.80 -8.74
CA ARG A 368 -6.69 -16.93 -8.65
C ARG A 368 -7.05 -18.05 -9.62
N GLU A 369 -8.31 -18.48 -9.66
CA GLU A 369 -8.79 -19.50 -10.59
C GLU A 369 -8.51 -19.10 -12.05
N SER A 370 -8.72 -17.82 -12.40
CA SER A 370 -8.46 -17.31 -13.74
C SER A 370 -6.96 -17.33 -14.07
N LEU A 371 -6.14 -16.65 -13.24
CA LEU A 371 -4.72 -16.40 -13.58
C LEU A 371 -3.85 -17.66 -13.49
N SER A 372 -4.17 -18.62 -12.61
CA SER A 372 -3.39 -19.86 -12.45
C SER A 372 -3.42 -20.76 -13.68
N GLY A 373 -4.41 -20.61 -14.55
CA GLY A 373 -4.54 -21.40 -15.80
C GLY A 373 -3.60 -20.98 -16.93
N ASN A 374 -2.98 -19.81 -16.86
CA ASN A 374 -2.13 -19.29 -17.93
C ASN A 374 -0.64 -19.44 -17.62
N LYS A 375 0.07 -20.27 -18.41
CA LYS A 375 1.50 -20.60 -18.21
C LYS A 375 2.45 -19.41 -18.40
N HIS A 376 2.02 -18.35 -19.08
CA HIS A 376 2.80 -17.13 -19.25
C HIS A 376 2.70 -16.20 -18.02
N ILE A 377 1.72 -16.42 -17.14
CA ILE A 377 1.53 -15.60 -15.93
C ILE A 377 2.23 -16.27 -14.75
N VAL A 378 3.14 -15.55 -14.12
CA VAL A 378 3.72 -15.92 -12.83
C VAL A 378 3.04 -15.08 -11.76
N LEU A 379 2.10 -15.69 -11.04
CA LEU A 379 1.43 -15.08 -9.90
C LEU A 379 2.33 -15.21 -8.68
N LEU A 380 2.65 -14.08 -8.02
CA LEU A 380 3.58 -14.05 -6.90
C LEU A 380 2.86 -14.12 -5.55
N GLY A 381 3.54 -14.69 -4.57
CA GLY A 381 3.02 -14.90 -3.23
C GLY A 381 2.48 -16.31 -3.03
N ARG A 382 1.83 -16.52 -1.91
CA ARG A 382 1.36 -17.84 -1.49
C ARG A 382 0.25 -18.39 -2.40
N GLN A 383 0.37 -19.65 -2.80
CA GLN A 383 -0.51 -20.34 -3.77
C GLN A 383 -1.42 -21.41 -3.13
N SER A 384 -1.61 -21.41 -1.82
CA SER A 384 -2.46 -22.40 -1.15
C SER A 384 -3.93 -21.93 -1.09
N ASP A 385 -4.87 -22.83 -1.16
CA ASP A 385 -6.32 -22.54 -1.12
C ASP A 385 -6.83 -22.08 0.24
N ASN A 386 -6.04 -22.30 1.31
CA ASN A 386 -6.39 -21.93 2.68
C ASN A 386 -5.83 -20.57 3.11
N ILE A 387 -5.52 -19.67 2.17
CA ILE A 387 -4.90 -18.39 2.50
C ILE A 387 -5.96 -17.34 2.73
N ASP A 388 -5.88 -16.66 3.87
CA ASP A 388 -6.59 -15.42 4.06
C ASP A 388 -5.82 -14.28 3.38
N GLN A 389 -6.47 -13.63 2.40
CA GLN A 389 -5.85 -12.68 1.48
C GLN A 389 -6.86 -11.62 1.06
N LEU A 390 -6.41 -10.37 0.93
CA LEU A 390 -7.12 -9.33 0.18
C LEU A 390 -6.89 -9.51 -1.33
N PRO A 391 -7.80 -9.05 -2.19
CA PRO A 391 -7.68 -9.17 -3.63
C PRO A 391 -6.63 -8.21 -4.21
N ILE A 392 -5.40 -8.37 -3.75
CA ILE A 392 -4.20 -7.66 -4.19
C ILE A 392 -3.26 -8.70 -4.79
N PHE A 393 -2.95 -8.53 -6.07
CA PHE A 393 -2.17 -9.50 -6.83
C PHE A 393 -0.96 -8.85 -7.49
N SER A 394 0.18 -9.49 -7.33
CA SER A 394 1.42 -9.15 -8.02
C SER A 394 1.78 -10.25 -8.99
N LEU A 395 2.08 -9.89 -10.22
CA LEU A 395 2.41 -10.86 -11.26
C LEU A 395 3.57 -10.39 -12.15
N MET A 396 4.15 -11.36 -12.87
CA MET A 396 5.07 -11.16 -13.97
C MET A 396 4.57 -11.92 -15.20
N ILE A 397 4.87 -11.40 -16.39
CA ILE A 397 4.53 -12.08 -17.66
C ILE A 397 5.81 -12.64 -18.28
N ARG A 398 5.82 -13.95 -18.48
CA ARG A 398 6.94 -14.69 -19.07
C ARG A 398 7.00 -14.54 -20.58
N TYR A 399 8.21 -14.41 -21.09
CA TYR A 399 8.53 -14.53 -22.51
C TYR A 399 9.86 -15.28 -22.66
N GLY A 400 9.83 -16.46 -23.25
CA GLY A 400 11.01 -17.29 -23.37
C GLY A 400 11.64 -17.61 -22.01
N ASP A 401 12.91 -17.30 -21.88
CA ASP A 401 13.71 -17.43 -20.66
C ASP A 401 13.75 -16.13 -19.81
N ARG A 402 12.96 -15.12 -20.16
CA ARG A 402 12.88 -13.80 -19.51
C ARG A 402 11.42 -13.40 -19.27
N PHE A 403 11.21 -12.11 -19.00
CA PHE A 403 9.89 -11.53 -18.74
C PHE A 403 9.66 -10.30 -19.63
N LEU A 404 8.41 -9.94 -19.82
CA LEU A 404 8.05 -8.58 -20.23
C LEU A 404 8.28 -7.63 -19.05
N HIS A 405 8.91 -6.48 -19.31
CA HIS A 405 9.21 -5.51 -18.26
C HIS A 405 7.92 -5.01 -17.60
N HIS A 406 7.85 -4.94 -16.26
CA HIS A 406 6.64 -4.58 -15.52
C HIS A 406 6.06 -3.21 -15.93
N ASN A 407 6.90 -2.21 -16.20
CA ASN A 407 6.42 -0.90 -16.67
C ASN A 407 5.90 -0.95 -18.11
N PHE A 408 6.44 -1.81 -18.97
CA PHE A 408 5.88 -2.06 -20.30
C PHE A 408 4.49 -2.68 -20.19
N VAL A 409 4.31 -3.68 -19.35
CA VAL A 409 3.00 -4.31 -19.11
C VAL A 409 1.99 -3.29 -18.58
N CYS A 410 2.39 -2.42 -17.64
CA CYS A 410 1.53 -1.35 -17.15
C CYS A 410 1.19 -0.32 -18.23
N ALA A 411 2.15 0.04 -19.09
CA ALA A 411 1.89 0.92 -20.23
C ALA A 411 0.88 0.30 -21.20
N LEU A 412 1.01 -1.00 -21.52
CA LEU A 412 0.05 -1.68 -22.37
C LEU A 412 -1.34 -1.80 -21.74
N LEU A 413 -1.44 -2.10 -20.44
CA LEU A 413 -2.72 -2.10 -19.73
C LEU A 413 -3.42 -0.74 -19.85
N ASN A 414 -2.67 0.34 -19.68
CA ASN A 414 -3.16 1.70 -19.84
C ASN A 414 -3.57 1.99 -21.28
N ASP A 415 -2.69 1.74 -22.24
CA ASP A 415 -2.82 2.25 -23.61
C ASP A 415 -3.83 1.47 -24.44
N LEU A 416 -3.93 0.14 -24.22
CA LEU A 416 -4.88 -0.71 -24.94
C LEU A 416 -6.25 -0.79 -24.26
N PHE A 417 -6.28 -0.79 -22.93
CA PHE A 417 -7.47 -1.16 -22.16
C PHE A 417 -7.94 -0.08 -21.18
N GLY A 418 -7.18 0.98 -20.97
CA GLY A 418 -7.50 2.01 -19.98
C GLY A 418 -7.28 1.56 -18.54
N ILE A 419 -6.65 0.40 -18.29
CA ILE A 419 -6.48 -0.18 -16.97
C ILE A 419 -5.26 0.44 -16.27
N GLN A 420 -5.50 1.07 -15.11
CA GLN A 420 -4.49 1.76 -14.31
C GLN A 420 -3.92 0.81 -13.27
N ALA A 421 -2.86 0.09 -13.62
CA ALA A 421 -2.09 -0.78 -12.72
C ALA A 421 -0.76 -0.13 -12.32
N ARG A 422 -0.06 -0.69 -11.35
CA ARG A 422 1.23 -0.17 -10.89
C ARG A 422 2.36 -1.16 -11.10
N GLY A 423 3.48 -0.68 -11.69
CA GLY A 423 4.72 -1.42 -11.84
C GLY A 423 5.74 -1.14 -10.72
N GLY A 424 6.68 -2.07 -10.47
CA GLY A 424 7.84 -1.87 -9.62
C GLY A 424 7.85 -2.66 -8.31
N CYS A 425 8.72 -2.25 -7.36
CA CYS A 425 8.92 -2.93 -6.07
C CYS A 425 7.90 -2.53 -4.98
N GLN A 426 7.00 -1.61 -5.25
CA GLN A 426 5.87 -1.17 -4.41
C GLN A 426 6.26 -0.76 -2.98
N CYS A 427 7.45 -0.19 -2.78
CA CYS A 427 7.97 0.19 -1.47
C CYS A 427 8.04 -0.96 -0.45
N ALA A 428 8.20 -2.20 -0.92
CA ALA A 428 8.44 -3.40 -0.10
C ALA A 428 9.67 -4.15 -0.65
N GLY A 429 10.80 -3.44 -0.81
CA GLY A 429 11.99 -3.91 -1.50
C GLY A 429 12.52 -5.26 -1.00
N PRO A 430 12.75 -5.47 0.31
CA PRO A 430 13.22 -6.77 0.82
C PRO A 430 12.28 -7.91 0.51
N PHE A 431 10.97 -7.72 0.70
CA PHE A 431 9.96 -8.73 0.37
C PHE A 431 9.85 -8.97 -1.13
N GLY A 432 9.81 -7.89 -1.92
CA GLY A 432 9.78 -7.99 -3.38
C GLY A 432 10.99 -8.75 -3.94
N ALA A 433 12.20 -8.51 -3.41
CA ALA A 433 13.40 -9.23 -3.80
C ALA A 433 13.28 -10.74 -3.49
N ARG A 434 12.73 -11.11 -2.33
CA ARG A 434 12.49 -12.52 -2.00
C ARG A 434 11.45 -13.16 -2.93
N LEU A 435 10.32 -12.51 -3.15
CA LEU A 435 9.28 -12.99 -4.08
C LEU A 435 9.83 -13.21 -5.51
N LEU A 436 10.73 -12.34 -5.93
CA LEU A 436 11.38 -12.42 -7.23
C LEU A 436 12.59 -13.38 -7.25
N GLY A 437 12.93 -14.01 -6.12
CA GLY A 437 14.08 -14.91 -6.02
C GLY A 437 15.41 -14.23 -6.30
N VAL A 438 15.53 -12.93 -6.01
CA VAL A 438 16.77 -12.17 -6.20
C VAL A 438 17.73 -12.46 -5.07
N SER A 439 18.92 -12.99 -5.41
CA SER A 439 19.97 -13.28 -4.42
C SER A 439 20.50 -12.01 -3.75
N LYS A 440 21.17 -12.16 -2.59
CA LYS A 440 21.80 -11.03 -1.90
C LYS A 440 22.84 -10.31 -2.77
N ASP A 441 23.64 -11.06 -3.50
CA ASP A 441 24.68 -10.50 -4.36
C ASP A 441 24.05 -9.72 -5.53
N ASN A 442 23.01 -10.28 -6.15
CA ASN A 442 22.23 -9.58 -7.18
C ASN A 442 21.55 -8.33 -6.64
N THR A 443 21.05 -8.37 -5.40
CA THR A 443 20.44 -7.17 -4.75
C THR A 443 21.45 -6.04 -4.63
N ILE A 444 22.70 -6.34 -4.25
CA ILE A 444 23.77 -5.34 -4.17
C ILE A 444 24.15 -4.84 -5.57
N ALA A 445 24.30 -5.73 -6.54
CA ALA A 445 24.63 -5.37 -7.92
C ALA A 445 23.54 -4.48 -8.55
N LEU A 446 22.27 -4.81 -8.37
CA LEU A 446 21.12 -4.01 -8.82
C LEU A 446 21.09 -2.63 -8.14
N GLY A 447 21.40 -2.56 -6.84
CA GLY A 447 21.53 -1.29 -6.13
C GLY A 447 22.63 -0.40 -6.72
N ASN A 448 23.77 -0.99 -7.07
CA ASN A 448 24.89 -0.28 -7.71
C ASN A 448 24.53 0.19 -9.14
N ALA A 449 23.76 -0.62 -9.89
CA ALA A 449 23.29 -0.25 -11.22
C ALA A 449 22.31 0.96 -11.14
N SER A 450 21.37 0.92 -10.20
CA SER A 450 20.45 2.05 -9.94
C SER A 450 21.20 3.33 -9.54
N ALA A 451 22.24 3.22 -8.71
CA ALA A 451 23.09 4.36 -8.35
C ALA A 451 23.81 4.98 -9.57
N LYS A 452 24.07 4.19 -10.61
CA LYS A 452 24.60 4.64 -11.92
C LYS A 452 23.50 5.10 -12.90
N LYS A 453 22.28 5.26 -12.42
CA LYS A 453 21.10 5.68 -13.21
C LYS A 453 20.70 4.67 -14.30
N ASP A 454 20.88 3.40 -14.06
CA ASP A 454 20.35 2.33 -14.90
C ASP A 454 19.14 1.67 -14.19
N GLU A 455 18.07 2.48 -13.99
CA GLU A 455 16.90 2.10 -13.22
C GLU A 455 16.08 0.99 -13.88
N VAL A 456 16.18 0.84 -15.20
CA VAL A 456 15.40 -0.17 -15.95
C VAL A 456 15.77 -1.61 -15.58
N VAL A 457 16.98 -1.86 -15.08
CA VAL A 457 17.36 -3.21 -14.61
C VAL A 457 16.74 -3.56 -13.26
N LYS A 458 16.18 -2.59 -12.55
CA LYS A 458 15.56 -2.81 -11.25
C LYS A 458 14.32 -3.70 -11.38
N PRO A 459 14.32 -4.88 -10.77
CA PRO A 459 13.21 -5.81 -10.93
C PRO A 459 11.97 -5.32 -10.17
N GLY A 460 10.82 -5.67 -10.71
CA GLY A 460 9.54 -5.32 -10.13
C GLY A 460 8.41 -6.20 -10.67
N VAL A 461 7.24 -5.96 -10.15
CA VAL A 461 6.02 -6.70 -10.46
C VAL A 461 4.96 -5.77 -11.05
N VAL A 462 3.98 -6.32 -11.73
CA VAL A 462 2.72 -5.63 -12.00
C VAL A 462 1.77 -5.95 -10.88
N ARG A 463 1.27 -4.92 -10.18
CA ARG A 463 0.30 -5.09 -9.09
C ARG A 463 -1.05 -4.54 -9.49
N MET A 464 -2.10 -5.29 -9.17
CA MET A 464 -3.50 -4.90 -9.33
C MET A 464 -4.28 -5.21 -8.06
N SER A 465 -5.35 -4.47 -7.82
CA SER A 465 -6.26 -4.67 -6.71
C SER A 465 -7.72 -4.59 -7.17
N PHE A 466 -8.56 -5.45 -6.59
CA PHE A 466 -9.97 -5.63 -6.93
C PHE A 466 -10.83 -5.44 -5.67
N PRO A 467 -11.06 -4.19 -5.24
CA PRO A 467 -11.79 -3.94 -4.00
C PRO A 467 -13.25 -4.36 -4.10
N TYR A 468 -13.90 -4.51 -2.94
CA TYR A 468 -15.25 -5.04 -2.78
C TYR A 468 -16.34 -4.35 -3.62
N PHE A 469 -16.15 -3.11 -4.03
CA PHE A 469 -17.08 -2.33 -4.86
C PHE A 469 -16.85 -2.50 -6.38
N THR A 470 -15.80 -3.21 -6.80
CA THR A 470 -15.57 -3.53 -8.22
C THR A 470 -16.60 -4.56 -8.67
N ASP A 471 -17.29 -4.30 -9.78
CA ASP A 471 -18.27 -5.22 -10.31
C ASP A 471 -17.63 -6.41 -11.04
N ASP A 472 -18.43 -7.46 -11.22
CA ASP A 472 -17.97 -8.71 -11.82
C ASP A 472 -17.57 -8.57 -13.29
N ALA A 473 -18.18 -7.64 -14.02
CA ALA A 473 -17.87 -7.36 -15.42
C ALA A 473 -16.53 -6.63 -15.54
N GLU A 474 -16.24 -5.71 -14.62
CA GLU A 474 -14.96 -5.02 -14.57
C GLU A 474 -13.83 -5.97 -14.17
N VAL A 475 -14.05 -6.82 -13.14
CA VAL A 475 -13.08 -7.87 -12.78
C VAL A 475 -12.77 -8.75 -13.98
N LYS A 476 -13.81 -9.22 -14.69
CA LYS A 476 -13.64 -10.03 -15.88
C LYS A 476 -12.85 -9.30 -16.97
N TYR A 477 -13.17 -8.04 -17.24
CA TYR A 477 -12.47 -7.23 -18.23
C TYR A 477 -10.97 -7.09 -17.92
N ILE A 478 -10.63 -6.83 -16.67
CA ILE A 478 -9.22 -6.72 -16.24
C ILE A 478 -8.51 -8.06 -16.44
N LEU A 479 -9.16 -9.19 -16.09
CA LEU A 479 -8.59 -10.52 -16.27
C LEU A 479 -8.41 -10.88 -17.75
N ASP A 480 -9.39 -10.61 -18.60
CA ASP A 480 -9.29 -10.82 -20.05
C ASP A 480 -8.11 -10.01 -20.65
N ALA A 481 -7.93 -8.76 -20.22
CA ALA A 481 -6.80 -7.93 -20.64
C ALA A 481 -5.46 -8.51 -20.17
N VAL A 482 -5.36 -9.01 -18.95
CA VAL A 482 -4.13 -9.63 -18.42
C VAL A 482 -3.80 -10.90 -19.20
N HIS A 483 -4.78 -11.76 -19.49
CA HIS A 483 -4.58 -12.93 -20.33
C HIS A 483 -4.13 -12.55 -21.74
N PHE A 484 -4.78 -11.54 -22.32
CA PHE A 484 -4.36 -11.03 -23.63
C PHE A 484 -2.89 -10.58 -23.63
N LEU A 485 -2.47 -9.82 -22.61
CA LEU A 485 -1.07 -9.39 -22.52
C LEU A 485 -0.11 -10.54 -22.29
N ALA A 486 -0.51 -11.55 -21.54
CA ALA A 486 0.31 -12.74 -21.33
C ALA A 486 0.54 -13.52 -22.63
N ASP A 487 -0.48 -13.62 -23.47
CA ASP A 487 -0.41 -14.41 -24.70
C ASP A 487 0.11 -13.61 -25.91
N HIS A 488 -0.19 -12.30 -25.97
CA HIS A 488 0.01 -11.48 -27.16
C HIS A 488 0.75 -10.15 -26.93
N GLY A 489 0.92 -9.69 -25.68
CA GLY A 489 1.53 -8.39 -25.38
C GLY A 489 2.94 -8.20 -25.96
N TRP A 490 3.71 -9.28 -26.03
CA TRP A 490 5.03 -9.26 -26.64
C TRP A 490 5.04 -8.84 -28.13
N LYS A 491 3.94 -9.08 -28.86
CA LYS A 491 3.80 -8.69 -30.26
C LYS A 491 3.79 -7.18 -30.47
N ILE A 492 3.42 -6.42 -29.45
CA ILE A 492 3.32 -4.95 -29.48
C ILE A 492 4.64 -4.30 -28.98
N LEU A 493 5.52 -5.06 -28.35
CA LEU A 493 6.79 -4.55 -27.83
C LEU A 493 7.63 -3.75 -28.86
N PRO A 494 7.66 -4.10 -30.17
CA PRO A 494 8.38 -3.33 -31.19
C PRO A 494 7.92 -1.87 -31.34
N GLN A 495 6.72 -1.51 -30.92
CA GLN A 495 6.19 -0.13 -30.97
C GLN A 495 6.56 0.71 -29.75
N TYR A 496 7.19 0.12 -28.73
CA TYR A 496 7.58 0.80 -27.51
C TYR A 496 9.09 1.03 -27.42
N GLU A 497 9.44 2.05 -26.68
CA GLU A 497 10.80 2.33 -26.25
C GLU A 497 10.83 2.64 -24.76
N PHE A 498 12.01 2.51 -24.15
CA PHE A 498 12.19 2.76 -22.73
C PHE A 498 13.33 3.74 -22.48
N ASP A 499 13.28 4.40 -21.36
CA ASP A 499 14.34 5.23 -20.83
C ASP A 499 15.08 4.49 -19.70
N THR A 500 16.40 4.32 -19.82
CA THR A 500 17.18 3.58 -18.84
C THR A 500 17.24 4.26 -17.48
N HIS A 501 17.18 5.60 -17.44
CA HIS A 501 17.30 6.38 -16.21
C HIS A 501 16.03 6.38 -15.36
N SER A 502 14.87 6.46 -16.01
CA SER A 502 13.58 6.51 -15.33
C SER A 502 12.85 5.16 -15.31
N ALA A 503 13.32 4.20 -16.10
CA ALA A 503 12.60 2.95 -16.40
C ALA A 503 11.20 3.16 -16.98
N ALA A 504 10.91 4.34 -17.55
CA ALA A 504 9.65 4.63 -18.21
C ALA A 504 9.60 3.93 -19.56
N TRP A 505 8.44 3.36 -19.88
CA TRP A 505 8.13 2.78 -21.19
C TRP A 505 7.02 3.60 -21.83
N HIS A 506 7.17 3.95 -23.10
CA HIS A 506 6.19 4.73 -23.85
C HIS A 506 6.12 4.27 -25.29
N HIS A 507 4.96 4.45 -25.89
CA HIS A 507 4.76 4.18 -27.31
C HIS A 507 5.54 5.19 -28.15
N LYS A 508 6.18 4.74 -29.23
CA LYS A 508 7.05 5.56 -30.10
C LYS A 508 6.35 6.76 -30.72
N SER A 509 5.02 6.72 -30.86
CA SER A 509 4.24 7.86 -31.35
C SER A 509 4.01 8.96 -30.32
N GLN A 510 4.28 8.70 -29.03
CA GLN A 510 4.17 9.70 -27.97
C GLN A 510 5.47 10.52 -27.93
N ALA A 511 5.36 11.82 -28.19
CA ALA A 511 6.51 12.69 -27.98
C ALA A 511 6.91 12.68 -26.49
N LYS A 512 8.22 12.66 -26.22
CA LYS A 512 8.77 12.59 -24.83
C LYS A 512 8.26 13.71 -23.92
N ASP A 513 7.85 14.84 -24.50
CA ASP A 513 7.38 16.04 -23.80
C ASP A 513 5.85 16.15 -23.70
N ASN A 514 5.11 15.26 -24.35
CA ASN A 514 3.65 15.26 -24.30
C ASN A 514 3.16 14.33 -23.19
N LEU A 515 3.13 14.84 -21.96
CA LEU A 515 2.35 14.21 -20.91
C LEU A 515 0.88 14.11 -21.37
N PRO A 516 0.21 12.97 -21.20
CA PRO A 516 -1.19 12.79 -21.60
C PRO A 516 -2.18 13.64 -20.79
N THR A 517 -1.70 14.40 -19.82
CA THR A 517 -2.51 15.28 -18.98
C THR A 517 -2.65 16.65 -19.67
N LYS A 518 -3.79 16.88 -20.28
CA LYS A 518 -4.10 18.16 -20.96
C LYS A 518 -4.39 19.33 -20.01
N ASN A 519 -4.73 19.04 -18.76
CA ASN A 519 -5.09 20.07 -17.79
C ASN A 519 -3.87 20.45 -16.95
N CYS A 520 -3.35 21.63 -17.12
CA CYS A 520 -2.31 22.18 -16.27
C CYS A 520 -2.84 23.33 -15.41
N LEU A 521 -2.22 23.57 -14.27
CA LEU A 521 -2.63 24.64 -13.36
C LEU A 521 -2.53 26.04 -13.99
N HIS A 522 -1.70 26.20 -15.01
CA HIS A 522 -1.53 27.46 -15.74
C HIS A 522 -2.69 27.78 -16.68
N GLU A 523 -3.54 26.82 -17.01
CA GLU A 523 -4.72 27.00 -17.86
C GLU A 523 -5.95 27.49 -17.08
N LEU A 524 -5.84 27.57 -15.75
CA LEU A 524 -6.91 28.06 -14.90
C LEU A 524 -7.02 29.59 -15.00
N HIS A 525 -8.06 30.06 -15.63
CA HIS A 525 -8.42 31.49 -15.69
C HIS A 525 -9.39 31.81 -14.55
N PHE A 526 -8.91 32.56 -13.55
CA PHE A 526 -9.74 32.98 -12.42
C PHE A 526 -10.74 34.05 -12.89
N PHE A 527 -12.02 33.85 -12.60
CA PHE A 527 -13.10 34.79 -12.86
C PHE A 527 -13.46 35.07 -14.33
N ASP A 528 -12.89 34.36 -15.29
CA ASP A 528 -13.33 34.42 -16.69
C ASP A 528 -14.65 33.66 -16.86
N ASN A 529 -15.73 34.40 -17.07
CA ASN A 529 -17.05 33.84 -17.39
C ASN A 529 -17.09 33.10 -18.75
N ASN A 530 -16.00 33.13 -19.52
CA ASN A 530 -15.82 32.48 -20.83
C ASN A 530 -14.94 31.23 -20.75
N THR A 531 -14.82 30.56 -19.61
CA THR A 531 -14.37 29.19 -19.64
C THR A 531 -15.43 28.30 -20.30
N SER A 532 -15.72 28.58 -21.56
CA SER A 532 -16.09 27.50 -22.47
C SER A 532 -14.91 26.54 -22.42
N SER A 533 -15.01 25.49 -21.61
CA SER A 533 -14.23 24.30 -21.80
C SER A 533 -14.14 24.11 -23.31
N SER A 534 -12.94 24.25 -23.87
CA SER A 534 -12.72 23.80 -25.24
C SER A 534 -13.24 22.37 -25.23
N SER A 535 -14.38 22.12 -25.85
CA SER A 535 -14.98 20.82 -26.00
C SER A 535 -13.92 19.95 -26.67
N SER A 536 -13.13 19.24 -25.85
CA SER A 536 -12.19 18.29 -26.38
C SER A 536 -13.01 17.08 -26.85
N VAL A 537 -12.51 16.36 -27.83
CA VAL A 537 -13.07 15.07 -28.28
C VAL A 537 -13.33 14.09 -27.11
N LEU A 538 -12.82 14.43 -25.92
CA LEU A 538 -12.97 13.70 -24.65
C LEU A 538 -14.23 14.08 -23.85
N ASP A 539 -14.99 15.09 -24.27
CA ASP A 539 -16.22 15.52 -23.57
C ASP A 539 -17.45 14.67 -23.95
N GLU A 540 -17.35 13.83 -24.99
CA GLU A 540 -18.41 12.89 -25.30
C GLU A 540 -18.33 11.66 -24.38
N PRO A 541 -19.35 11.41 -23.56
CA PRO A 541 -19.38 10.24 -22.70
C PRO A 541 -19.39 8.97 -23.56
N ILE A 542 -18.65 7.96 -23.11
CA ILE A 542 -18.66 6.64 -23.75
C ILE A 542 -20.07 6.07 -23.62
N ARG A 543 -20.77 5.89 -24.75
CA ARG A 543 -22.20 5.51 -24.80
C ARG A 543 -22.52 4.18 -24.11
N SER A 544 -21.57 3.22 -24.13
CA SER A 544 -21.70 1.93 -23.48
C SER A 544 -20.33 1.40 -23.07
N ILE A 545 -20.08 1.33 -21.79
CA ILE A 545 -18.80 0.82 -21.25
C ILE A 545 -18.58 -0.65 -21.61
N SER A 546 -19.60 -1.49 -21.54
CA SER A 546 -19.47 -2.90 -21.89
C SER A 546 -19.12 -3.13 -23.37
N THR A 547 -19.73 -2.37 -24.27
CA THR A 547 -19.41 -2.40 -25.70
C THR A 547 -17.98 -1.88 -25.93
N HIS A 548 -17.63 -0.77 -25.34
CA HIS A 548 -16.29 -0.17 -25.47
C HIS A 548 -15.18 -1.12 -24.94
N ARG A 549 -15.41 -1.78 -23.83
CA ARG A 549 -14.47 -2.77 -23.26
C ARG A 549 -14.29 -3.98 -24.19
N ARG A 550 -15.37 -4.47 -24.81
CA ARG A 550 -15.30 -5.55 -25.80
C ARG A 550 -14.52 -5.11 -27.05
N GLU A 551 -14.82 -3.93 -27.60
CA GLU A 551 -14.13 -3.37 -28.74
C GLU A 551 -12.63 -3.16 -28.48
N ASN A 552 -12.25 -2.75 -27.28
CA ASN A 552 -10.83 -2.65 -26.89
C ASN A 552 -10.12 -4.01 -26.96
N LEU A 553 -10.72 -5.11 -26.52
CA LEU A 553 -10.13 -6.44 -26.59
C LEU A 553 -9.99 -6.92 -28.04
N GLU A 554 -11.00 -6.71 -28.88
CA GLU A 554 -10.99 -7.04 -30.31
C GLU A 554 -9.92 -6.21 -31.05
N GLN A 555 -9.85 -4.91 -30.80
CA GLN A 555 -8.86 -4.00 -31.38
C GLN A 555 -7.43 -4.37 -30.96
N ALA A 556 -7.21 -4.73 -29.71
CA ALA A 556 -5.92 -5.12 -29.22
C ALA A 556 -5.36 -6.36 -29.94
N ALA A 557 -6.22 -7.35 -30.23
CA ALA A 557 -5.82 -8.54 -30.98
C ALA A 557 -5.38 -8.18 -32.41
N PHE A 558 -6.14 -7.31 -33.08
CA PHE A 558 -5.79 -6.84 -34.43
C PHE A 558 -4.47 -6.06 -34.43
N GLN A 559 -4.29 -5.13 -33.48
CA GLN A 559 -3.08 -4.32 -33.35
C GLN A 559 -1.84 -5.18 -33.06
N ALA A 560 -1.96 -6.18 -32.21
CA ALA A 560 -0.85 -7.08 -31.87
C ALA A 560 -0.36 -7.82 -33.12
N ASP A 561 -1.26 -8.38 -33.91
CA ASP A 561 -0.89 -9.13 -35.12
C ASP A 561 -0.34 -8.22 -36.23
N ALA A 562 -0.91 -7.02 -36.39
CA ALA A 562 -0.40 -6.03 -37.35
C ALA A 562 1.03 -5.58 -36.98
N CYS A 563 1.24 -5.20 -35.74
CA CYS A 563 2.51 -4.70 -35.23
C CYS A 563 3.66 -5.68 -35.46
N ILE A 564 3.49 -6.92 -35.04
CA ILE A 564 4.61 -7.90 -35.14
C ILE A 564 4.87 -8.29 -36.60
N LYS A 565 3.84 -8.37 -37.46
CA LYS A 565 4.01 -8.65 -38.88
C LYS A 565 4.75 -7.52 -39.59
N GLU A 566 4.38 -6.25 -39.35
CA GLU A 566 5.09 -5.08 -39.88
C GLU A 566 6.55 -5.07 -39.45
N ALA A 567 6.83 -5.27 -38.17
CA ALA A 567 8.19 -5.31 -37.65
C ALA A 567 9.03 -6.45 -38.27
N ALA A 568 8.42 -7.63 -38.50
CA ALA A 568 9.09 -8.77 -39.12
C ALA A 568 9.39 -8.58 -40.61
N LEU A 569 8.65 -7.73 -41.32
CA LEU A 569 8.89 -7.40 -42.72
C LEU A 569 10.08 -6.46 -42.92
N LEU A 570 10.54 -5.76 -41.89
CA LEU A 570 11.70 -4.90 -41.98
C LEU A 570 12.96 -5.73 -42.27
N ALA A 571 13.77 -5.30 -43.25
CA ALA A 571 15.04 -5.91 -43.56
C ALA A 571 15.99 -5.85 -42.36
N PHE A 572 15.90 -4.76 -41.60
CA PHE A 572 16.66 -4.52 -40.39
C PHE A 572 15.73 -3.86 -39.37
N PHE A 573 15.60 -4.47 -38.18
CA PHE A 573 14.93 -3.86 -37.03
C PHE A 573 16.01 -3.31 -36.08
N PRO A 574 15.99 -2.00 -35.76
CA PRO A 574 17.04 -1.40 -34.95
C PRO A 574 17.04 -2.00 -33.54
N GLU A 575 18.22 -2.26 -33.00
CA GLU A 575 18.35 -2.80 -31.64
C GLU A 575 17.78 -1.85 -30.56
N GLY A 576 17.72 -0.56 -30.86
CA GLY A 576 17.18 0.42 -29.93
C GLY A 576 18.06 0.65 -28.70
N GLN A 577 17.46 1.15 -27.64
CA GLN A 577 18.12 1.39 -26.38
C GLN A 577 18.40 0.07 -25.63
N LYS A 578 19.56 -0.03 -25.00
CA LYS A 578 19.99 -1.15 -24.18
C LYS A 578 20.40 -0.66 -22.79
N VAL A 579 20.40 -1.55 -21.83
CA VAL A 579 21.03 -1.33 -20.52
C VAL A 579 22.55 -1.11 -20.70
N LEU A 580 23.20 -0.53 -19.70
CA LEU A 580 24.67 -0.39 -19.76
C LEU A 580 25.32 -1.77 -19.93
N LYS A 581 26.38 -1.85 -20.74
CA LYS A 581 27.04 -3.12 -21.06
C LYS A 581 27.45 -3.91 -19.82
N ASP A 582 27.91 -3.21 -18.77
CA ASP A 582 28.33 -3.80 -17.50
C ASP A 582 27.16 -4.33 -16.65
N HIS A 583 25.91 -4.03 -17.05
CA HIS A 583 24.69 -4.44 -16.36
C HIS A 583 23.85 -5.44 -17.18
N GLU A 584 24.32 -5.90 -18.34
CA GLU A 584 23.57 -6.84 -19.18
C GLU A 584 23.27 -8.17 -18.44
N ASP A 585 24.17 -8.62 -17.57
CA ASP A 585 23.94 -9.81 -16.73
C ASP A 585 22.83 -9.62 -15.67
N LEU A 586 22.47 -8.37 -15.39
CA LEU A 586 21.38 -8.01 -14.49
C LEU A 586 20.04 -7.86 -15.21
N ARG A 587 20.02 -7.94 -16.53
CA ARG A 587 18.81 -7.84 -17.34
C ARG A 587 17.94 -9.09 -17.19
N TRP A 588 16.72 -8.87 -16.79
CA TRP A 588 15.71 -9.91 -16.56
C TRP A 588 14.53 -9.84 -17.56
N PHE A 589 14.50 -8.86 -18.44
CA PHE A 589 13.43 -8.60 -19.39
C PHE A 589 13.91 -8.72 -20.84
N VAL A 590 12.97 -8.89 -21.77
CA VAL A 590 13.24 -9.01 -23.21
C VAL A 590 13.29 -7.65 -23.88
N TYR A 591 14.18 -7.47 -24.85
CA TYR A 591 14.25 -6.28 -25.69
C TYR A 591 13.29 -6.33 -26.88
N PRO A 592 12.85 -5.14 -27.41
CA PRO A 592 11.98 -5.08 -28.60
C PRO A 592 12.54 -5.81 -29.83
N TYR A 593 13.85 -5.73 -30.09
CA TYR A 593 14.44 -6.37 -31.26
C TYR A 593 14.54 -7.91 -31.13
N GLU A 594 14.61 -8.43 -29.91
CA GLU A 594 14.66 -9.88 -29.65
C GLU A 594 13.35 -10.54 -30.06
N VAL A 595 12.21 -9.93 -29.73
CA VAL A 595 10.88 -10.48 -30.12
C VAL A 595 10.68 -10.50 -31.62
N VAL A 596 11.22 -9.53 -32.36
CA VAL A 596 11.17 -9.50 -33.83
C VAL A 596 11.99 -10.64 -34.44
N SER A 597 13.17 -10.93 -33.86
CA SER A 597 13.99 -12.05 -34.26
C SER A 597 13.32 -13.38 -33.96
N ASP A 598 12.68 -13.51 -32.81
CA ASP A 598 11.96 -14.71 -32.40
C ASP A 598 10.71 -14.94 -33.24
N GLN A 599 9.98 -13.89 -33.65
CA GLN A 599 8.88 -13.99 -34.58
C GLN A 599 9.26 -14.69 -35.88
N LYS A 600 10.42 -14.33 -36.45
CA LYS A 600 10.95 -14.96 -37.66
C LYS A 600 11.27 -16.45 -37.45
N LYS A 601 11.63 -16.84 -36.23
CA LYS A 601 12.03 -18.21 -35.88
C LYS A 601 10.89 -19.10 -35.41
N TYR A 602 9.97 -18.57 -34.59
CA TYR A 602 8.95 -19.34 -33.87
C TYR A 602 7.52 -19.04 -34.31
N GLY A 603 7.30 -18.05 -35.18
CA GLY A 603 5.96 -17.63 -35.64
C GLY A 603 5.15 -16.93 -34.55
N ASP A 604 3.83 -17.15 -34.52
CA ASP A 604 2.88 -16.37 -33.71
C ASP A 604 2.76 -16.83 -32.26
N LYS A 605 3.58 -17.74 -31.79
CA LYS A 605 3.55 -18.25 -30.40
C LYS A 605 4.68 -17.65 -29.59
N ALA A 606 4.35 -17.09 -28.40
CA ALA A 606 5.37 -16.71 -27.44
C ALA A 606 6.19 -17.94 -27.03
N PRO A 607 7.51 -17.90 -27.08
CA PRO A 607 8.33 -19.01 -26.59
C PRO A 607 8.16 -19.16 -25.08
N LEU A 608 8.19 -20.40 -24.60
CA LEU A 608 8.37 -20.73 -23.18
C LEU A 608 9.50 -21.72 -23.05
N THR A 609 10.38 -21.49 -22.09
CA THR A 609 11.47 -22.40 -21.76
C THR A 609 11.37 -22.78 -20.28
N ASP A 610 11.88 -23.97 -19.92
CA ASP A 610 11.87 -24.41 -18.52
C ASP A 610 12.84 -23.62 -17.63
N LYS A 611 13.79 -22.92 -18.26
CA LYS A 611 14.84 -22.16 -17.56
C LYS A 611 14.60 -20.66 -17.69
N ILE A 612 14.65 -19.96 -16.57
CA ILE A 612 14.67 -18.49 -16.51
C ILE A 612 16.13 -18.03 -16.39
N ILE A 613 16.51 -17.01 -17.17
CA ILE A 613 17.84 -16.39 -17.15
C ILE A 613 17.77 -15.02 -16.47
N GLY A 614 18.85 -14.65 -15.78
CA GLY A 614 18.99 -13.36 -15.13
C GLY A 614 18.79 -13.42 -13.60
N PRO A 615 18.77 -12.26 -12.95
CA PRO A 615 18.74 -12.16 -11.49
C PRO A 615 17.39 -12.54 -10.85
N CYS A 616 16.31 -12.59 -11.64
CA CYS A 616 14.96 -12.88 -11.15
C CYS A 616 14.65 -14.37 -11.33
N GLN A 617 14.50 -15.07 -10.22
CA GLN A 617 14.08 -16.47 -10.16
C GLN A 617 12.88 -16.56 -9.21
N PRO A 618 11.67 -16.11 -9.65
CA PRO A 618 10.53 -16.05 -8.78
C PRO A 618 10.19 -17.41 -8.20
N HIS A 619 10.03 -17.45 -6.88
CA HIS A 619 9.58 -18.65 -6.20
C HIS A 619 8.09 -18.87 -6.47
N LEU A 620 7.79 -19.93 -7.16
CA LEU A 620 6.45 -20.47 -7.20
C LEU A 620 6.27 -21.24 -5.88
N TYR A 621 5.48 -20.71 -4.96
CA TYR A 621 5.06 -21.46 -3.76
C TYR A 621 4.03 -22.52 -4.16
N LEU A 622 4.45 -23.49 -4.96
CA LEU A 622 3.63 -24.66 -5.28
C LEU A 622 4.07 -25.78 -4.33
N GLU A 623 3.15 -26.36 -3.58
CA GLU A 623 3.41 -27.62 -2.85
C GLU A 623 4.00 -28.69 -3.77
N ASP A 624 3.61 -28.71 -5.05
CA ASP A 624 4.14 -29.62 -6.06
C ASP A 624 5.59 -29.33 -6.48
N ALA A 625 6.05 -28.09 -6.45
CA ALA A 625 7.45 -27.76 -6.76
C ALA A 625 8.40 -28.27 -5.66
N MET A 626 7.94 -28.37 -4.42
CA MET A 626 8.70 -28.94 -3.32
C MET A 626 8.88 -30.46 -3.49
N ASN A 627 7.87 -31.17 -3.99
CA ASN A 627 7.96 -32.61 -4.22
C ASN A 627 8.96 -32.94 -5.34
N HIS A 628 9.02 -32.16 -6.43
CA HIS A 628 9.99 -32.38 -7.52
C HIS A 628 11.43 -32.00 -7.17
N ILE A 629 11.65 -31.03 -6.27
CA ILE A 629 12.99 -30.70 -5.78
C ILE A 629 13.50 -31.80 -4.84
N TRP A 630 12.62 -32.46 -4.09
CA TRP A 630 12.99 -33.53 -3.17
C TRP A 630 13.15 -34.90 -3.86
N ASP A 631 12.45 -35.15 -4.95
CA ASP A 631 12.60 -36.39 -5.73
C ASP A 631 13.95 -36.49 -6.46
N GLY A 632 14.64 -35.36 -6.68
CA GLY A 632 15.99 -35.31 -7.23
C GLY A 632 17.13 -35.38 -6.20
N ILE A 633 16.85 -35.25 -4.90
CA ILE A 633 17.86 -35.30 -3.85
C ILE A 633 17.88 -36.71 -3.23
N PRO A 634 19.03 -37.44 -3.28
CA PRO A 634 19.16 -38.74 -2.62
C PRO A 634 18.83 -38.61 -1.12
N SER A 635 18.03 -39.55 -0.58
CA SER A 635 17.60 -39.55 0.81
C SER A 635 18.74 -39.21 1.78
N MET A 636 18.47 -38.46 2.85
CA MET A 636 19.45 -38.00 3.85
C MET A 636 20.38 -39.13 4.37
N SER A 637 19.92 -40.35 4.32
CA SER A 637 20.73 -41.52 4.63
C SER A 637 21.83 -41.84 3.59
N LYS A 638 21.63 -41.47 2.30
CA LYS A 638 22.65 -41.61 1.24
C LYS A 638 23.64 -40.45 1.22
N LEU A 639 23.19 -39.23 1.54
CA LEU A 639 24.04 -38.04 1.64
C LEU A 639 25.07 -38.13 2.77
N LYS A 640 24.69 -38.72 3.92
CA LYS A 640 25.63 -38.94 5.05
C LYS A 640 26.76 -39.93 4.73
N ARG A 641 26.63 -40.76 3.71
CA ARG A 641 27.65 -41.75 3.31
C ARG A 641 28.64 -41.26 2.26
N SER A 642 28.38 -40.17 1.56
CA SER A 642 29.30 -39.63 0.53
C SER A 642 30.18 -38.52 1.10
N ARG A 643 31.43 -38.45 0.64
CA ARG A 643 32.40 -37.41 1.02
C ARG A 643 31.91 -36.00 0.61
N MET A 644 31.21 -35.92 -0.51
CA MET A 644 30.63 -34.69 -1.08
C MET A 644 29.36 -34.24 -0.33
N GLY A 645 28.52 -35.17 0.11
CA GLY A 645 27.36 -34.89 0.95
C GLY A 645 27.70 -34.37 2.35
N ARG A 646 28.87 -34.81 2.90
CA ARG A 646 29.38 -34.28 4.19
C ARG A 646 29.94 -32.86 4.05
N LEU A 647 30.47 -32.48 2.89
CA LEU A 647 30.92 -31.13 2.59
C LEU A 647 29.71 -30.19 2.40
N MET A 648 28.68 -30.61 1.67
CA MET A 648 27.44 -29.83 1.49
C MET A 648 26.68 -29.62 2.81
N LEU A 649 26.57 -30.64 3.65
CA LEU A 649 25.95 -30.50 4.98
C LEU A 649 26.74 -29.58 5.92
N ARG A 650 28.08 -29.57 5.85
CA ARG A 650 28.90 -28.61 6.60
C ARG A 650 28.73 -27.17 6.09
N HIS A 651 28.59 -26.99 4.78
CA HIS A 651 28.35 -25.67 4.21
C HIS A 651 26.96 -25.14 4.58
N TYR A 652 25.94 -26.02 4.56
CA TYR A 652 24.57 -25.67 4.95
C TYR A 652 24.42 -25.38 6.45
N MET A 653 25.19 -26.07 7.32
CA MET A 653 25.16 -25.84 8.78
C MET A 653 26.11 -24.71 9.23
N SER A 654 26.97 -24.16 8.35
CA SER A 654 27.80 -22.99 8.65
C SER A 654 27.21 -21.67 8.13
N THR A 655 26.10 -21.74 7.38
CA THR A 655 25.39 -20.59 6.79
C THR A 655 23.94 -20.46 7.32
N SER A 656 23.54 -21.34 8.22
CA SER A 656 22.28 -21.24 8.97
C SER A 656 22.48 -20.65 10.37
#